data_84ca012b8fb96e62454d15aecb12233a
#
_entry.id   84ca012b8fb96e62454d15aecb12233a
#
_cell.length_a   1.000
_cell.length_b   1.000
_cell.length_c   1.000
_cell.angle_alpha   90.00
_cell.angle_beta   90.00
_cell.angle_gamma   90.00
#
_symmetry.space_group_name_H-M   'P 1'
#
loop_
_entity.id
_entity.type
_entity.pdbx_description
1 polymer ?
#
loop_
_entity_poly.entity_id
_entity_poly.type
_entity_poly.pdbx_seq_one_letter_code
_entity_poly.pdbx_strand_id
1 'polypeptide(L)'
;MTTAVIELDGVTVTSEFFNNEPTELNSITSFSYEEIRRAPGGFEDVVRALSVLPGVAKQSAGRNDLVVRGGAPSENLYLVDGFVVPNINHFGNQGATGGPLSFINLDFVNETTFSTGGFSAIYGDKLSSVLSIDLREGRNDRIGGKGTISASQFGLNLEGPISSNSDFLFSVRRSYLDFIFNVAGFNFVPEYWDVLSKFNFDADNKNKFSFLFVGAFDNVKFNNETSEDIYENSRILGSNQNQYLAGFSYRHLFNDGFYTIRLSRNFTDFDSSQRDTLFNPIFLNQSREGENELKGDLVYKLSPNSEFSFGASVKNIKFSADILLPNFITSFGDTLSITNLSTERRYTKSAFYSQFSSVLFNRLRLNAGLRLDYFDAINTKFYLSPRFSLSYKLTELTTLSASTGIYYQSPSYIWLAADARNKDLTSVKVNQFVVGIEHLLRADTRIKLEGFYKDYKDYPASKLRNYLVLANTGAGFGGGDDNFSSFGLEHLVSEGFGYSRGLELSAQKKSSEVPHYAIMSLTYSETKYTPLDGIERYGSYDQRWIFNLSGGYIFNEKWEAAIKFRMATGNPYTPFNNNGTQSQILYNTARFDLQHSLDFRVDRRWDFDGWTLITYLDIQNIYNQKNVSTIRWDYRTNSIDENSEIGILPSIGISVEF
;
A
#
# COMPACT_ATOMS: atom_id res chain seq x y z
N MET A 1 -27.48 4.53 -17.32
CA MET A 1 -27.39 5.79 -16.56
C MET A 1 -26.34 6.65 -17.21
N THR A 2 -26.71 7.81 -17.72
CA THR A 2 -25.79 8.73 -18.38
C THR A 2 -25.06 9.51 -17.31
N THR A 3 -23.79 9.21 -17.09
CA THR A 3 -22.89 10.12 -16.40
C THR A 3 -22.91 11.46 -17.14
N ALA A 4 -23.26 12.54 -16.48
CA ALA A 4 -23.14 13.88 -17.02
C ALA A 4 -21.63 14.15 -17.24
N VAL A 5 -21.16 13.88 -18.46
CA VAL A 5 -19.86 14.30 -18.92
C VAL A 5 -19.93 15.80 -19.12
N ILE A 6 -19.20 16.56 -18.33
CA ILE A 6 -18.94 17.98 -18.65
C ILE A 6 -18.04 17.94 -19.90
N GLU A 7 -18.64 18.10 -21.07
CA GLU A 7 -17.90 18.33 -22.30
C GLU A 7 -17.16 19.67 -22.18
N LEU A 8 -15.90 19.61 -21.84
CA LEU A 8 -14.96 20.64 -22.22
C LEU A 8 -14.72 20.44 -23.71
N ASP A 9 -15.02 21.43 -24.55
CA ASP A 9 -14.79 21.38 -26.00
C ASP A 9 -13.39 20.82 -26.29
N GLY A 10 -13.33 19.62 -26.91
CA GLY A 10 -12.08 18.99 -27.34
C GLY A 10 -11.62 17.76 -26.55
N VAL A 11 -12.32 17.30 -25.52
CA VAL A 11 -12.06 15.99 -24.93
C VAL A 11 -12.87 14.94 -25.67
N THR A 12 -12.26 14.27 -26.63
CA THR A 12 -12.81 13.04 -27.19
C THR A 12 -12.67 11.97 -26.11
N VAL A 13 -13.74 11.69 -25.35
CA VAL A 13 -13.81 10.51 -24.50
C VAL A 13 -13.98 9.33 -25.45
N THR A 14 -12.87 8.74 -25.89
CA THR A 14 -12.91 7.37 -26.41
C THR A 14 -13.11 6.48 -25.19
N SER A 15 -14.09 5.61 -25.22
CA SER A 15 -14.27 4.53 -24.24
C SER A 15 -13.16 3.48 -24.44
N GLU A 16 -11.92 3.87 -24.18
CA GLU A 16 -10.79 2.95 -24.22
C GLU A 16 -10.83 2.11 -22.95
N PHE A 17 -10.75 0.79 -23.07
CA PHE A 17 -10.68 -0.14 -21.95
C PHE A 17 -9.45 0.11 -21.06
N PHE A 18 -8.41 0.75 -21.59
CA PHE A 18 -7.17 1.06 -20.91
C PHE A 18 -6.95 2.58 -20.94
N ASN A 19 -7.39 3.26 -19.86
CA ASN A 19 -7.17 4.69 -19.70
C ASN A 19 -5.69 4.96 -19.43
N ASN A 20 -5.12 5.88 -20.18
CA ASN A 20 -3.81 6.46 -19.92
C ASN A 20 -4.01 7.89 -19.44
N GLU A 21 -3.76 8.16 -18.16
CA GLU A 21 -3.79 9.53 -17.65
C GLU A 21 -2.75 10.39 -18.38
N PRO A 22 -3.08 11.62 -18.78
CA PRO A 22 -2.14 12.50 -19.51
C PRO A 22 -0.88 12.81 -18.70
N THR A 23 -0.97 12.87 -17.38
CA THR A 23 0.12 13.22 -16.46
C THR A 23 1.03 12.05 -16.11
N GLU A 24 0.61 10.82 -16.40
CA GLU A 24 1.34 9.60 -16.06
C GLU A 24 1.44 8.70 -17.31
N LEU A 25 2.64 8.45 -17.80
CA LEU A 25 2.83 7.78 -19.10
C LEU A 25 3.30 6.34 -18.99
N ASN A 26 3.79 5.89 -17.82
CA ASN A 26 4.42 4.60 -17.67
C ASN A 26 3.95 3.87 -16.41
N SER A 27 4.02 2.55 -16.45
CA SER A 27 3.85 1.68 -15.27
C SER A 27 2.51 1.86 -14.52
N ILE A 28 1.47 2.34 -15.21
CA ILE A 28 0.14 2.53 -14.63
C ILE A 28 -0.75 1.34 -14.95
N THR A 29 -1.57 0.97 -13.97
CA THR A 29 -2.70 0.06 -14.13
C THR A 29 -3.88 0.59 -13.34
N SER A 30 -5.04 0.70 -14.00
CA SER A 30 -6.30 1.05 -13.36
C SER A 30 -7.18 -0.17 -13.17
N PHE A 31 -7.87 -0.21 -12.03
CA PHE A 31 -8.86 -1.22 -11.70
C PHE A 31 -10.19 -0.55 -11.37
N SER A 32 -11.25 -1.08 -11.94
CA SER A 32 -12.61 -0.74 -11.55
C SER A 32 -13.01 -1.50 -10.27
N TYR A 33 -14.07 -1.02 -9.60
CA TYR A 33 -14.71 -1.73 -8.50
C TYR A 33 -14.95 -3.22 -8.79
N GLU A 34 -15.51 -3.55 -9.96
CA GLU A 34 -15.85 -4.91 -10.33
C GLU A 34 -14.60 -5.81 -10.49
N GLU A 35 -13.50 -5.30 -11.03
CA GLU A 35 -12.26 -6.06 -11.17
C GLU A 35 -11.65 -6.42 -9.81
N ILE A 36 -11.77 -5.53 -8.81
CA ILE A 36 -11.27 -5.78 -7.46
C ILE A 36 -12.20 -6.74 -6.71
N ARG A 37 -13.52 -6.51 -6.76
CA ARG A 37 -14.54 -7.32 -6.09
C ARG A 37 -14.48 -8.79 -6.50
N ARG A 38 -14.22 -9.04 -7.77
CA ARG A 38 -14.17 -10.39 -8.37
C ARG A 38 -12.87 -11.15 -8.11
N ALA A 39 -11.85 -10.50 -7.53
CA ALA A 39 -10.55 -11.12 -7.31
C ALA A 39 -10.63 -12.22 -6.24
N PRO A 40 -10.36 -13.52 -6.58
CA PRO A 40 -10.38 -14.60 -5.59
C PRO A 40 -9.32 -14.39 -4.50
N GLY A 41 -9.65 -14.79 -3.27
CA GLY A 41 -8.78 -14.60 -2.11
C GLY A 41 -8.49 -13.14 -1.78
N GLY A 42 -9.30 -12.22 -2.32
CA GLY A 42 -9.13 -10.78 -2.15
C GLY A 42 -9.79 -10.22 -0.90
N PHE A 43 -10.74 -10.92 -0.28
CA PHE A 43 -11.57 -10.41 0.83
C PHE A 43 -12.22 -9.05 0.52
N GLU A 44 -12.48 -8.76 -0.75
CA GLU A 44 -12.98 -7.45 -1.19
C GLU A 44 -12.06 -6.29 -0.77
N ASP A 45 -10.76 -6.52 -0.78
CA ASP A 45 -9.72 -5.60 -0.36
C ASP A 45 -8.95 -5.03 -1.56
N VAL A 46 -8.89 -3.70 -1.65
CA VAL A 46 -8.23 -2.99 -2.76
C VAL A 46 -6.76 -3.39 -2.89
N VAL A 47 -6.04 -3.45 -1.77
CA VAL A 47 -4.58 -3.73 -1.79
C VAL A 47 -4.30 -5.17 -2.19
N ARG A 48 -5.13 -6.13 -1.72
CA ARG A 48 -4.98 -7.55 -2.08
C ARG A 48 -5.20 -7.81 -3.56
N ALA A 49 -6.12 -7.08 -4.18
CA ALA A 49 -6.36 -7.19 -5.61
C ALA A 49 -5.15 -6.75 -6.44
N LEU A 50 -4.37 -5.76 -5.97
CA LEU A 50 -3.17 -5.29 -6.67
C LEU A 50 -2.03 -6.32 -6.69
N SER A 51 -2.07 -7.33 -5.86
CA SER A 51 -1.00 -8.32 -5.74
C SER A 51 -0.80 -9.21 -6.96
N VAL A 52 -1.71 -9.17 -7.94
CA VAL A 52 -1.57 -9.90 -9.21
C VAL A 52 -0.79 -9.09 -10.25
N LEU A 53 -0.51 -7.82 -9.98
CA LEU A 53 0.21 -6.94 -10.90
C LEU A 53 1.70 -7.31 -11.02
N PRO A 54 2.32 -7.01 -12.18
CA PRO A 54 3.75 -7.18 -12.34
C PRO A 54 4.52 -6.28 -11.36
N GLY A 55 5.68 -6.75 -10.92
CA GLY A 55 6.55 -6.01 -10.00
C GLY A 55 6.07 -5.95 -8.55
N VAL A 56 4.94 -6.59 -8.21
CA VAL A 56 4.39 -6.60 -6.86
C VAL A 56 4.70 -7.92 -6.16
N ALA A 57 5.62 -7.85 -5.20
CA ALA A 57 5.91 -8.92 -4.25
C ALA A 57 5.09 -8.74 -2.96
N LYS A 58 5.01 -9.78 -2.15
CA LYS A 58 4.35 -9.78 -0.84
C LYS A 58 5.32 -10.26 0.23
N GLN A 59 5.20 -9.73 1.43
CA GLN A 59 5.89 -10.26 2.58
C GLN A 59 5.29 -11.63 2.98
N SER A 60 3.96 -11.69 3.09
CA SER A 60 3.20 -12.93 3.33
C SER A 60 1.80 -12.83 2.71
N ALA A 61 1.14 -13.99 2.51
CA ALA A 61 -0.19 -14.05 1.90
C ALA A 61 -1.28 -13.40 2.78
N GLY A 62 -1.11 -13.41 4.10
CA GLY A 62 -2.07 -12.84 5.05
C GLY A 62 -2.01 -11.32 5.20
N ARG A 63 -1.14 -10.61 4.45
CA ARG A 63 -0.86 -9.18 4.65
C ARG A 63 -0.90 -8.37 3.37
N ASN A 64 -1.14 -7.08 3.54
CA ASN A 64 -1.21 -6.06 2.49
C ASN A 64 0.10 -5.24 2.36
N ASP A 65 1.21 -5.79 2.79
CA ASP A 65 2.51 -5.14 2.65
C ASP A 65 2.95 -5.21 1.18
N LEU A 66 2.72 -4.14 0.42
CA LEU A 66 3.12 -4.07 -0.98
C LEU A 66 4.61 -3.80 -1.09
N VAL A 67 5.33 -4.73 -1.68
CA VAL A 67 6.73 -4.58 -2.06
C VAL A 67 6.78 -4.36 -3.56
N VAL A 68 7.05 -3.12 -3.98
CA VAL A 68 6.98 -2.74 -5.39
C VAL A 68 8.37 -2.58 -5.97
N ARG A 69 8.68 -3.44 -6.97
CA ARG A 69 10.00 -3.45 -7.61
C ARG A 69 11.13 -3.45 -6.58
N GLY A 70 11.02 -4.32 -5.56
CA GLY A 70 12.00 -4.49 -4.50
C GLY A 70 12.08 -3.39 -3.46
N GLY A 71 11.27 -2.34 -3.55
CA GLY A 71 11.20 -1.30 -2.53
C GLY A 71 10.43 -1.74 -1.29
N ALA A 72 10.79 -1.21 -0.14
CA ALA A 72 10.13 -1.52 1.13
C ALA A 72 8.65 -1.08 1.14
N PRO A 73 7.79 -1.72 1.96
CA PRO A 73 6.39 -1.29 2.10
C PRO A 73 6.22 0.19 2.45
N SER A 74 7.14 0.78 3.22
CA SER A 74 7.15 2.21 3.58
C SER A 74 7.37 3.16 2.39
N GLU A 75 7.82 2.65 1.24
CA GLU A 75 8.12 3.45 0.05
C GLU A 75 6.89 3.71 -0.84
N ASN A 76 5.71 3.23 -0.45
CA ASN A 76 4.47 3.38 -1.21
C ASN A 76 3.66 4.59 -0.75
N LEU A 77 3.14 5.37 -1.68
CA LEU A 77 2.22 6.48 -1.43
C LEU A 77 0.78 6.01 -1.58
N TYR A 78 -0.05 6.32 -0.60
CA TYR A 78 -1.49 6.10 -0.66
C TYR A 78 -2.24 7.42 -0.72
N LEU A 79 -3.20 7.49 -1.63
CA LEU A 79 -4.11 8.62 -1.80
C LEU A 79 -5.55 8.12 -1.78
N VAL A 80 -6.43 8.83 -1.06
CA VAL A 80 -7.88 8.62 -1.08
C VAL A 80 -8.53 9.96 -1.42
N ASP A 81 -9.23 10.04 -2.55
CA ASP A 81 -9.78 11.29 -3.11
C ASP A 81 -8.73 12.43 -3.21
N GLY A 82 -7.47 12.05 -3.49
CA GLY A 82 -6.34 12.99 -3.58
C GLY A 82 -5.78 13.48 -2.25
N PHE A 83 -6.30 13.00 -1.10
CA PHE A 83 -5.69 13.20 0.21
C PHE A 83 -4.61 12.14 0.47
N VAL A 84 -3.45 12.56 0.94
CA VAL A 84 -2.38 11.63 1.34
C VAL A 84 -2.78 10.93 2.64
N VAL A 85 -2.72 9.59 2.64
CA VAL A 85 -2.96 8.76 3.82
C VAL A 85 -1.68 8.00 4.15
N PRO A 86 -1.12 8.11 5.35
CA PRO A 86 0.14 7.45 5.70
C PRO A 86 0.08 5.92 5.56
N ASN A 87 -1.02 5.31 5.98
CA ASN A 87 -1.33 3.89 5.81
C ASN A 87 -2.85 3.72 5.64
N ILE A 88 -3.27 2.78 4.81
CA ILE A 88 -4.69 2.46 4.56
C ILE A 88 -5.10 1.10 5.13
N ASN A 89 -4.26 0.50 5.96
CA ASN A 89 -4.48 -0.83 6.52
C ASN A 89 -4.61 -0.79 8.03
N HIS A 90 -5.43 -1.71 8.57
CA HIS A 90 -5.50 -2.02 10.00
C HIS A 90 -4.18 -2.60 10.50
N PHE A 91 -3.88 -2.43 11.79
CA PHE A 91 -2.70 -2.99 12.48
C PHE A 91 -1.38 -2.70 11.77
N GLY A 92 -1.21 -1.44 11.33
CA GLY A 92 0.02 -0.98 10.71
C GLY A 92 1.14 -0.79 11.72
N ASN A 93 2.40 -0.99 11.30
CA ASN A 93 3.55 -0.66 12.13
C ASN A 93 3.95 0.80 11.93
N GLN A 94 4.42 1.43 13.00
CA GLN A 94 4.92 2.78 12.95
C GLN A 94 6.14 2.89 12.01
N GLY A 95 6.15 3.91 11.15
CA GLY A 95 7.21 4.11 10.17
C GLY A 95 7.14 3.21 8.93
N ALA A 96 6.17 2.32 8.84
CA ALA A 96 5.93 1.45 7.70
C ALA A 96 4.51 1.65 7.14
N THR A 97 4.23 1.03 5.99
CA THR A 97 2.87 0.87 5.46
C THR A 97 2.58 -0.62 5.33
N GLY A 98 1.34 -1.00 5.45
CA GLY A 98 0.91 -2.40 5.39
C GLY A 98 0.04 -2.75 6.59
N GLY A 99 -0.38 -4.00 6.64
CA GLY A 99 -1.29 -4.54 7.64
C GLY A 99 -2.07 -5.72 7.06
N PRO A 100 -2.93 -6.40 7.84
CA PRO A 100 -3.65 -7.56 7.33
C PRO A 100 -4.78 -7.22 6.35
N LEU A 101 -5.48 -6.09 6.52
CA LEU A 101 -6.65 -5.69 5.72
C LEU A 101 -6.72 -4.16 5.59
N SER A 102 -7.24 -3.68 4.45
CA SER A 102 -7.50 -2.26 4.24
C SER A 102 -8.80 -1.81 4.91
N PHE A 103 -8.77 -0.62 5.52
CA PHE A 103 -9.97 0.03 6.04
C PHE A 103 -10.71 0.87 4.98
N ILE A 104 -10.30 0.83 3.73
CA ILE A 104 -11.04 1.47 2.64
C ILE A 104 -12.19 0.56 2.21
N ASN A 105 -13.41 1.08 2.26
CA ASN A 105 -14.59 0.33 1.82
C ASN A 105 -14.64 0.26 0.30
N LEU A 106 -14.49 -0.95 -0.24
CA LEU A 106 -14.48 -1.18 -1.68
C LEU A 106 -15.80 -0.76 -2.37
N ASP A 107 -16.94 -0.88 -1.70
CA ASP A 107 -18.25 -0.52 -2.29
C ASP A 107 -18.34 0.97 -2.68
N PHE A 108 -17.47 1.80 -2.11
CA PHE A 108 -17.42 3.23 -2.41
C PHE A 108 -16.29 3.61 -3.38
N VAL A 109 -15.49 2.66 -3.80
CA VAL A 109 -14.43 2.89 -4.78
C VAL A 109 -15.02 3.00 -6.19
N ASN A 110 -14.69 4.07 -6.88
CA ASN A 110 -15.01 4.26 -8.30
C ASN A 110 -13.90 3.66 -9.17
N GLU A 111 -12.67 4.12 -8.93
CA GLU A 111 -11.48 3.70 -9.67
C GLU A 111 -10.28 3.64 -8.73
N THR A 112 -9.39 2.72 -9.03
CA THR A 112 -8.10 2.60 -8.36
C THR A 112 -7.01 2.67 -9.39
N THR A 113 -6.11 3.64 -9.27
CA THR A 113 -4.95 3.81 -10.14
C THR A 113 -3.69 3.45 -9.37
N PHE A 114 -2.89 2.55 -9.93
CA PHE A 114 -1.65 2.10 -9.33
C PHE A 114 -0.46 2.29 -10.28
N SER A 115 0.52 3.08 -9.83
CA SER A 115 1.79 3.29 -10.51
C SER A 115 2.92 2.56 -9.80
N THR A 116 3.66 1.71 -10.52
CA THR A 116 4.75 0.90 -9.96
C THR A 116 6.14 1.55 -10.14
N GLY A 117 6.20 2.82 -10.48
CA GLY A 117 7.42 3.62 -10.63
C GLY A 117 7.36 4.59 -11.82
N GLY A 118 8.33 5.49 -11.89
CA GLY A 118 8.32 6.52 -12.93
C GLY A 118 7.20 7.57 -12.76
N PHE A 119 6.59 7.67 -11.58
CA PHE A 119 5.46 8.57 -11.34
C PHE A 119 5.85 10.05 -11.37
N SER A 120 4.87 10.90 -11.68
CA SER A 120 5.05 12.33 -11.97
C SER A 120 5.52 13.17 -10.78
N ALA A 121 5.93 14.44 -11.04
CA ALA A 121 6.39 15.36 -10.01
C ALA A 121 5.27 15.80 -9.02
N ILE A 122 4.00 15.55 -9.35
CA ILE A 122 2.83 15.79 -8.51
C ILE A 122 2.97 15.05 -7.16
N TYR A 123 3.54 13.84 -7.20
CA TYR A 123 3.69 12.95 -6.05
C TYR A 123 5.10 13.04 -5.46
N GLY A 124 5.26 12.99 -4.16
CA GLY A 124 6.56 13.08 -3.49
C GLY A 124 6.62 12.35 -2.16
N ASP A 125 7.80 12.43 -1.52
CA ASP A 125 8.11 11.82 -0.23
C ASP A 125 7.93 10.29 -0.20
N LYS A 126 8.03 9.64 -1.38
CA LYS A 126 7.97 8.17 -1.57
C LYS A 126 8.81 7.73 -2.76
N LEU A 127 9.25 6.45 -2.76
CA LEU A 127 10.28 5.95 -3.67
C LEU A 127 9.79 4.88 -4.64
N SER A 128 8.70 4.14 -4.34
CA SER A 128 8.40 2.91 -5.08
C SER A 128 7.11 2.96 -5.88
N SER A 129 6.00 3.34 -5.28
CA SER A 129 4.71 3.35 -5.97
C SER A 129 3.78 4.46 -5.49
N VAL A 130 2.72 4.69 -6.27
CA VAL A 130 1.58 5.53 -5.92
C VAL A 130 0.31 4.73 -6.14
N LEU A 131 -0.50 4.61 -5.11
CA LEU A 131 -1.86 4.07 -5.16
C LEU A 131 -2.85 5.22 -4.92
N SER A 132 -3.61 5.58 -5.94
CA SER A 132 -4.73 6.52 -5.84
C SER A 132 -6.05 5.74 -5.86
N ILE A 133 -6.88 6.01 -4.89
CA ILE A 133 -8.22 5.44 -4.74
C ILE A 133 -9.20 6.59 -4.82
N ASP A 134 -9.98 6.63 -5.89
CA ASP A 134 -11.00 7.63 -6.09
C ASP A 134 -12.35 7.04 -5.68
N LEU A 135 -13.01 7.71 -4.73
CA LEU A 135 -14.31 7.30 -4.24
C LEU A 135 -15.41 7.87 -5.13
N ARG A 136 -16.44 7.06 -5.38
CA ARG A 136 -17.60 7.50 -6.14
C ARG A 136 -18.42 8.57 -5.39
N GLU A 137 -19.36 9.17 -6.06
CA GLU A 137 -20.38 10.01 -5.45
C GLU A 137 -21.53 9.14 -4.95
N GLY A 138 -22.32 9.66 -4.02
CA GLY A 138 -23.54 9.01 -3.54
C GLY A 138 -24.60 8.98 -4.66
N ARG A 139 -25.61 8.13 -4.47
CA ARG A 139 -26.75 8.08 -5.38
C ARG A 139 -27.49 9.42 -5.35
N ASN A 140 -28.06 9.80 -6.50
CA ASN A 140 -28.83 11.04 -6.65
C ASN A 140 -30.33 10.81 -6.82
N ASP A 141 -30.77 9.54 -6.90
CA ASP A 141 -32.16 9.15 -7.17
C ASP A 141 -32.94 8.81 -5.89
N ARG A 142 -32.31 8.15 -4.93
CA ARG A 142 -32.92 7.70 -3.68
C ARG A 142 -31.86 7.38 -2.63
N ILE A 143 -32.30 7.24 -1.38
CA ILE A 143 -31.46 6.61 -0.34
C ILE A 143 -31.40 5.12 -0.64
N GLY A 144 -30.18 4.58 -0.67
CA GLY A 144 -29.89 3.17 -0.83
C GLY A 144 -28.98 2.69 0.28
N GLY A 145 -28.85 1.39 0.40
CA GLY A 145 -27.97 0.80 1.37
C GLY A 145 -27.52 -0.61 1.03
N LYS A 146 -26.47 -1.06 1.70
CA LYS A 146 -25.96 -2.43 1.59
C LYS A 146 -25.58 -2.92 2.97
N GLY A 147 -26.15 -4.05 3.38
CA GLY A 147 -25.70 -4.81 4.55
C GLY A 147 -24.84 -5.97 4.09
N THR A 148 -23.66 -6.17 4.69
CA THR A 148 -22.73 -7.24 4.34
C THR A 148 -22.33 -8.04 5.56
N ILE A 149 -22.33 -9.36 5.44
CA ILE A 149 -21.67 -10.31 6.35
C ILE A 149 -20.69 -11.11 5.50
N SER A 150 -19.41 -10.97 5.77
CA SER A 150 -18.34 -11.67 5.06
C SER A 150 -17.54 -12.54 6.03
N ALA A 151 -16.50 -13.23 5.55
CA ALA A 151 -15.66 -14.07 6.39
C ALA A 151 -14.93 -13.32 7.51
N SER A 152 -14.64 -12.04 7.32
CA SER A 152 -13.80 -11.26 8.25
C SER A 152 -14.55 -10.17 9.00
N GLN A 153 -15.71 -9.73 8.49
CA GLN A 153 -16.40 -8.54 9.00
C GLN A 153 -17.89 -8.53 8.67
N PHE A 154 -18.63 -7.75 9.42
CA PHE A 154 -19.93 -7.26 9.00
C PHE A 154 -19.87 -5.75 8.76
N GLY A 155 -20.67 -5.27 7.84
CA GLY A 155 -20.69 -3.87 7.43
C GLY A 155 -22.09 -3.38 7.07
N LEU A 156 -22.27 -2.08 7.23
CA LEU A 156 -23.43 -1.34 6.79
C LEU A 156 -22.98 -0.14 5.97
N ASN A 157 -23.50 -0.03 4.75
CA ASN A 157 -23.29 1.09 3.86
C ASN A 157 -24.63 1.81 3.65
N LEU A 158 -24.61 3.12 3.67
CA LEU A 158 -25.74 3.99 3.34
C LEU A 158 -25.27 5.08 2.39
N GLU A 159 -26.11 5.43 1.44
CA GLU A 159 -25.83 6.47 0.46
C GLU A 159 -27.10 7.12 -0.05
N GLY A 160 -26.99 8.33 -0.56
CA GLY A 160 -28.12 8.97 -1.21
C GLY A 160 -28.01 10.48 -1.32
N PRO A 161 -29.03 11.10 -1.91
CA PRO A 161 -29.11 12.55 -2.00
C PRO A 161 -29.51 13.15 -0.64
N ILE A 162 -28.92 14.30 -0.33
CA ILE A 162 -29.38 15.18 0.76
C ILE A 162 -30.23 16.29 0.18
N SER A 163 -29.83 16.79 -0.98
CA SER A 163 -30.56 17.75 -1.79
C SER A 163 -30.30 17.51 -3.27
N SER A 164 -30.84 18.32 -4.15
CA SER A 164 -30.62 18.20 -5.61
C SER A 164 -29.16 18.39 -6.05
N ASN A 165 -28.32 18.95 -5.20
CA ASN A 165 -26.93 19.27 -5.48
C ASN A 165 -25.96 18.78 -4.39
N SER A 166 -26.39 17.85 -3.56
CA SER A 166 -25.56 17.27 -2.51
C SER A 166 -25.92 15.82 -2.25
N ASP A 167 -24.90 15.01 -2.03
CA ASP A 167 -24.98 13.58 -1.75
C ASP A 167 -24.07 13.16 -0.60
N PHE A 168 -24.29 11.96 -0.10
CA PHE A 168 -23.44 11.35 0.92
C PHE A 168 -23.18 9.87 0.68
N LEU A 169 -22.02 9.44 1.16
CA LEU A 169 -21.66 8.04 1.40
C LEU A 169 -21.35 7.88 2.88
N PHE A 170 -21.82 6.81 3.48
CA PHE A 170 -21.52 6.45 4.86
C PHE A 170 -21.33 4.94 4.98
N SER A 171 -20.29 4.51 5.66
CA SER A 171 -20.01 3.11 5.94
C SER A 171 -19.48 2.93 7.36
N VAL A 172 -19.91 1.85 8.01
CA VAL A 172 -19.32 1.34 9.24
C VAL A 172 -19.11 -0.16 9.10
N ARG A 173 -17.89 -0.64 9.46
CA ARG A 173 -17.57 -2.06 9.44
C ARG A 173 -16.93 -2.48 10.75
N ARG A 174 -17.18 -3.73 11.15
CA ARG A 174 -16.56 -4.37 12.32
C ARG A 174 -16.06 -5.76 11.98
N SER A 175 -14.86 -6.11 12.44
CA SER A 175 -14.36 -7.47 12.37
C SER A 175 -15.06 -8.40 13.37
N TYR A 176 -15.14 -9.69 13.04
CA TYR A 176 -15.41 -10.78 13.98
C TYR A 176 -14.37 -11.89 13.82
N LEU A 177 -13.12 -11.48 13.66
CA LEU A 177 -11.97 -12.39 13.53
C LEU A 177 -11.78 -13.25 14.78
N ASP A 178 -12.34 -12.87 15.92
CA ASP A 178 -12.39 -13.65 17.16
C ASP A 178 -12.88 -15.08 16.91
N PHE A 179 -13.95 -15.28 16.16
CA PHE A 179 -14.45 -16.60 15.81
C PHE A 179 -13.44 -17.40 14.98
N ILE A 180 -12.86 -16.78 13.95
CA ILE A 180 -11.91 -17.44 13.03
C ILE A 180 -10.62 -17.80 13.76
N PHE A 181 -10.07 -16.86 14.55
CA PHE A 181 -8.80 -17.07 15.27
C PHE A 181 -8.94 -18.12 16.36
N ASN A 182 -10.05 -18.14 17.10
CA ASN A 182 -10.32 -19.19 18.09
C ASN A 182 -10.44 -20.58 17.45
N VAL A 183 -11.15 -20.69 16.31
CA VAL A 183 -11.25 -21.97 15.57
C VAL A 183 -9.89 -22.40 15.01
N ALA A 184 -9.05 -21.46 14.59
CA ALA A 184 -7.70 -21.72 14.10
C ALA A 184 -6.67 -21.99 15.20
N GLY A 185 -7.06 -21.86 16.49
CA GLY A 185 -6.20 -22.15 17.63
C GLY A 185 -5.20 -21.03 17.96
N PHE A 186 -5.47 -19.79 17.53
CA PHE A 186 -4.64 -18.64 17.90
C PHE A 186 -5.04 -18.11 19.27
N ASN A 187 -4.04 -17.74 20.07
CA ASN A 187 -4.21 -17.22 21.43
C ASN A 187 -4.30 -15.70 21.49
N PHE A 188 -4.32 -15.03 20.34
CA PHE A 188 -4.54 -13.61 20.21
C PHE A 188 -5.65 -13.33 19.20
N VAL A 189 -6.42 -12.27 19.43
CA VAL A 189 -7.56 -11.90 18.58
C VAL A 189 -7.42 -10.43 18.17
N PRO A 190 -7.21 -10.16 16.88
CA PRO A 190 -7.30 -8.81 16.34
C PRO A 190 -8.78 -8.42 16.15
N GLU A 191 -9.18 -7.31 16.74
CA GLU A 191 -10.50 -6.69 16.57
C GLU A 191 -10.33 -5.31 15.94
N TYR A 192 -11.18 -4.97 14.99
CA TYR A 192 -11.17 -3.63 14.41
C TYR A 192 -12.58 -3.10 14.11
N TRP A 193 -12.65 -1.78 14.08
CA TRP A 193 -13.74 -1.01 13.52
C TRP A 193 -13.19 -0.06 12.48
N ASP A 194 -13.94 0.18 11.41
CA ASP A 194 -13.68 1.30 10.53
C ASP A 194 -14.97 2.05 10.15
N VAL A 195 -14.79 3.32 9.84
CA VAL A 195 -15.85 4.24 9.43
C VAL A 195 -15.35 5.04 8.25
N LEU A 196 -16.17 5.14 7.20
CA LEU A 196 -15.92 6.03 6.07
C LEU A 196 -17.15 6.90 5.84
N SER A 197 -16.95 8.20 5.69
CA SER A 197 -18.01 9.14 5.35
C SER A 197 -17.52 10.15 4.33
N LYS A 198 -18.24 10.30 3.24
CA LYS A 198 -17.99 11.31 2.21
C LYS A 198 -19.23 12.13 1.98
N PHE A 199 -19.05 13.40 1.77
CA PHE A 199 -20.07 14.40 1.58
C PHE A 199 -19.69 15.27 0.40
N ASN A 200 -20.55 15.38 -0.61
CA ASN A 200 -20.34 16.23 -1.75
C ASN A 200 -21.39 17.33 -1.82
N PHE A 201 -20.99 18.49 -2.25
CA PHE A 201 -21.86 19.64 -2.48
C PHE A 201 -21.40 20.39 -3.72
N ASP A 202 -22.25 20.40 -4.75
CA ASP A 202 -22.06 21.15 -5.98
C ASP A 202 -22.79 22.50 -5.85
N ALA A 203 -22.05 23.57 -5.48
CA ALA A 203 -22.66 24.90 -5.33
C ALA A 203 -23.16 25.42 -6.68
N ASP A 204 -22.45 25.10 -7.75
CA ASP A 204 -22.82 25.33 -9.14
C ASP A 204 -21.96 24.42 -10.06
N ASN A 205 -22.12 24.57 -11.39
CA ASN A 205 -21.37 23.77 -12.38
C ASN A 205 -19.85 23.96 -12.35
N LYS A 206 -19.32 24.94 -11.62
CA LYS A 206 -17.90 25.28 -11.54
C LYS A 206 -17.31 25.02 -10.16
N ASN A 207 -18.13 25.02 -9.12
CA ASN A 207 -17.70 24.99 -7.73
C ASN A 207 -18.20 23.76 -7.02
N LYS A 208 -17.26 22.86 -6.68
CA LYS A 208 -17.52 21.63 -5.96
C LYS A 208 -16.77 21.58 -4.64
N PHE A 209 -17.47 21.20 -3.59
CA PHE A 209 -16.94 20.97 -2.25
C PHE A 209 -17.08 19.50 -1.90
N SER A 210 -16.11 18.95 -1.20
CA SER A 210 -16.16 17.59 -0.68
C SER A 210 -15.57 17.52 0.72
N PHE A 211 -16.18 16.77 1.59
CA PHE A 211 -15.67 16.41 2.90
C PHE A 211 -15.48 14.90 2.96
N LEU A 212 -14.34 14.44 3.43
CA LEU A 212 -14.00 13.03 3.62
C LEU A 212 -13.56 12.78 5.06
N PHE A 213 -14.15 11.78 5.69
CA PHE A 213 -13.67 11.23 6.95
C PHE A 213 -13.46 9.72 6.79
N VAL A 214 -12.29 9.24 7.16
CA VAL A 214 -11.96 7.80 7.23
C VAL A 214 -11.30 7.54 8.57
N GLY A 215 -11.83 6.61 9.35
CA GLY A 215 -11.29 6.23 10.66
C GLY A 215 -11.14 4.72 10.78
N ALA A 216 -10.08 4.27 11.45
CA ALA A 216 -9.83 2.89 11.78
C ALA A 216 -9.38 2.76 13.24
N PHE A 217 -9.94 1.80 13.96
CA PHE A 217 -9.75 1.59 15.40
C PHE A 217 -9.43 0.13 15.63
N ASP A 218 -8.19 -0.15 16.03
CA ASP A 218 -7.62 -1.48 16.10
C ASP A 218 -7.27 -1.85 17.53
N ASN A 219 -7.58 -3.07 17.93
CA ASN A 219 -7.28 -3.61 19.24
C ASN A 219 -6.88 -5.09 19.14
N VAL A 220 -5.80 -5.48 19.80
CA VAL A 220 -5.37 -6.89 19.93
C VAL A 220 -5.61 -7.37 21.34
N LYS A 221 -6.41 -8.43 21.48
CA LYS A 221 -6.64 -9.11 22.75
C LYS A 221 -5.79 -10.37 22.83
N PHE A 222 -5.14 -10.58 23.97
CA PHE A 222 -4.39 -11.79 24.27
C PHE A 222 -5.18 -12.69 25.23
N ASN A 223 -5.30 -13.96 24.88
CA ASN A 223 -5.79 -15.00 25.79
C ASN A 223 -4.58 -15.68 26.43
N ASN A 224 -4.45 -15.61 27.75
CA ASN A 224 -3.32 -16.12 28.55
C ASN A 224 -3.82 -17.16 29.57
N GLU A 225 -4.64 -18.12 29.16
CA GLU A 225 -5.25 -19.12 30.06
C GLU A 225 -4.27 -20.21 30.47
N THR A 226 -3.35 -20.57 29.59
CA THR A 226 -2.35 -21.61 29.81
C THR A 226 -0.93 -21.06 29.76
N SER A 227 0.04 -21.82 30.30
CA SER A 227 1.46 -21.46 30.19
C SER A 227 1.95 -21.47 28.74
N GLU A 228 1.33 -22.28 27.88
CA GLU A 228 1.60 -22.28 26.45
C GLU A 228 1.14 -20.98 25.82
N ASP A 229 -0.09 -20.54 26.09
CA ASP A 229 -0.63 -19.29 25.61
C ASP A 229 0.24 -18.10 26.01
N ILE A 230 0.66 -18.06 27.28
CA ILE A 230 1.55 -17.01 27.80
C ILE A 230 2.89 -17.00 27.05
N TYR A 231 3.46 -18.18 26.78
CA TYR A 231 4.72 -18.28 26.03
C TYR A 231 4.56 -17.79 24.58
N GLU A 232 3.56 -18.27 23.86
CA GLU A 232 3.33 -17.87 22.46
C GLU A 232 3.01 -16.37 22.37
N ASN A 233 2.16 -15.85 23.26
CA ASN A 233 1.81 -14.43 23.29
C ASN A 233 2.99 -13.53 23.70
N SER A 234 3.94 -14.03 24.51
CA SER A 234 5.15 -13.26 24.87
C SER A 234 6.05 -12.95 23.66
N ARG A 235 5.88 -13.70 22.58
CA ARG A 235 6.64 -13.57 21.32
C ARG A 235 5.95 -12.63 20.32
N ILE A 236 4.74 -12.15 20.61
CA ILE A 236 3.93 -11.32 19.72
C ILE A 236 4.00 -9.87 20.17
N LEU A 237 4.30 -8.97 19.23
CA LEU A 237 4.14 -7.54 19.43
C LEU A 237 2.66 -7.18 19.30
N GLY A 238 2.00 -6.92 20.42
CA GLY A 238 0.66 -6.37 20.46
C GLY A 238 0.66 -4.94 19.92
N SER A 239 -0.28 -4.61 19.04
CA SER A 239 -0.41 -3.28 18.47
C SER A 239 -1.86 -2.84 18.51
N ASN A 240 -2.19 -1.91 19.40
CA ASN A 240 -3.43 -1.17 19.36
C ASN A 240 -3.19 0.13 18.61
N GLN A 241 -4.12 0.49 17.74
CA GLN A 241 -3.95 1.65 16.89
C GLN A 241 -5.29 2.35 16.65
N ASN A 242 -5.28 3.68 16.83
CA ASN A 242 -6.39 4.51 16.39
C ASN A 242 -5.89 5.48 15.33
N GLN A 243 -6.51 5.49 14.16
CA GLN A 243 -6.10 6.37 13.09
C GLN A 243 -7.30 6.98 12.39
N TYR A 244 -7.14 8.22 11.90
CA TYR A 244 -8.14 8.84 11.06
C TYR A 244 -7.54 9.86 10.08
N LEU A 245 -8.21 10.00 8.95
CA LEU A 245 -8.11 11.12 8.02
C LEU A 245 -9.41 11.94 8.09
N ALA A 246 -9.30 13.26 8.27
CA ALA A 246 -10.37 14.22 8.00
C ALA A 246 -9.89 15.18 6.92
N GLY A 247 -10.62 15.28 5.82
CA GLY A 247 -10.24 16.06 4.66
C GLY A 247 -11.39 16.93 4.14
N PHE A 248 -11.06 18.16 3.73
CA PHE A 248 -11.95 19.06 3.04
C PHE A 248 -11.30 19.48 1.73
N SER A 249 -12.03 19.40 0.62
CA SER A 249 -11.56 19.87 -0.68
C SER A 249 -12.55 20.86 -1.31
N TYR A 250 -11.97 21.87 -1.96
CA TYR A 250 -12.69 22.80 -2.82
C TYR A 250 -12.07 22.76 -4.21
N ARG A 251 -12.87 22.48 -5.23
CA ARG A 251 -12.48 22.49 -6.64
C ARG A 251 -13.25 23.56 -7.38
N HIS A 252 -12.51 24.37 -8.15
CA HIS A 252 -13.09 25.37 -9.04
C HIS A 252 -12.66 25.14 -10.48
N LEU A 253 -13.65 25.13 -11.39
CA LEU A 253 -13.43 25.00 -12.83
C LEU A 253 -13.47 26.43 -13.46
N PHE A 254 -12.50 26.69 -14.32
CA PHE A 254 -12.49 27.88 -15.19
C PHE A 254 -12.24 27.45 -16.64
N ASN A 255 -12.32 28.40 -17.61
CA ASN A 255 -12.34 28.04 -19.03
C ASN A 255 -11.17 27.16 -19.49
N ASP A 256 -9.96 27.43 -18.98
CA ASP A 256 -8.73 26.77 -19.41
C ASP A 256 -8.14 25.83 -18.34
N GLY A 257 -8.95 25.39 -17.38
CA GLY A 257 -8.44 24.48 -16.38
C GLY A 257 -9.24 24.45 -15.08
N PHE A 258 -8.57 24.03 -14.01
CA PHE A 258 -9.15 24.02 -12.67
C PHE A 258 -8.08 24.16 -11.60
N TYR A 259 -8.50 24.57 -10.42
CA TYR A 259 -7.68 24.41 -9.22
C TYR A 259 -8.43 23.66 -8.14
N THR A 260 -7.66 23.00 -7.28
CA THR A 260 -8.19 22.29 -6.11
C THR A 260 -7.40 22.70 -4.88
N ILE A 261 -8.10 23.11 -3.83
CA ILE A 261 -7.52 23.40 -2.51
C ILE A 261 -7.98 22.30 -1.56
N ARG A 262 -7.04 21.67 -0.85
CA ARG A 262 -7.30 20.62 0.12
C ARG A 262 -6.75 21.00 1.48
N LEU A 263 -7.57 20.81 2.50
CA LEU A 263 -7.16 20.89 3.90
C LEU A 263 -7.40 19.51 4.51
N SER A 264 -6.38 18.94 5.13
CA SER A 264 -6.52 17.61 5.74
C SER A 264 -5.79 17.50 7.07
N ARG A 265 -6.28 16.57 7.90
CA ARG A 265 -5.63 16.12 9.11
C ARG A 265 -5.57 14.60 9.10
N ASN A 266 -4.35 14.08 9.14
CA ASN A 266 -4.06 12.70 9.51
C ASN A 266 -3.67 12.63 10.98
N PHE A 267 -4.14 11.61 11.67
CA PHE A 267 -3.78 11.34 13.05
C PHE A 267 -3.67 9.83 13.25
N THR A 268 -2.59 9.40 13.90
CA THR A 268 -2.41 8.01 14.31
C THR A 268 -1.87 7.98 15.74
N ASP A 269 -2.53 7.19 16.59
CA ASP A 269 -2.12 6.87 17.97
C ASP A 269 -1.71 5.39 18.00
N PHE A 270 -0.44 5.14 18.29
CA PHE A 270 0.13 3.80 18.39
C PHE A 270 0.33 3.44 19.86
N ASP A 271 -0.17 2.27 20.26
CA ASP A 271 0.11 1.65 21.55
C ASP A 271 0.59 0.22 21.29
N SER A 272 1.91 0.07 21.17
CA SER A 272 2.54 -1.21 20.87
C SER A 272 3.29 -1.73 22.09
N SER A 273 3.07 -2.99 22.44
CA SER A 273 3.74 -3.59 23.59
C SER A 273 4.10 -5.05 23.38
N GLN A 274 5.25 -5.45 23.91
CA GLN A 274 5.65 -6.85 24.06
C GLN A 274 6.13 -7.11 25.46
N ARG A 275 5.72 -8.23 26.06
CA ARG A 275 6.04 -8.60 27.42
C ARG A 275 6.61 -10.01 27.45
N ASP A 276 7.48 -10.31 28.43
CA ASP A 276 7.98 -11.66 28.66
C ASP A 276 6.91 -12.57 29.32
N THR A 277 7.25 -13.82 29.57
CA THR A 277 6.36 -14.79 30.23
C THR A 277 6.02 -14.46 31.70
N LEU A 278 6.69 -13.50 32.30
CA LEU A 278 6.41 -12.95 33.62
C LEU A 278 5.68 -11.60 33.56
N PHE A 279 5.25 -11.22 32.34
CA PHE A 279 4.59 -9.93 32.03
C PHE A 279 5.47 -8.69 32.22
N ASN A 280 6.79 -8.83 32.36
CA ASN A 280 7.70 -7.69 32.35
C ASN A 280 7.79 -7.12 30.92
N PRO A 281 7.93 -5.79 30.75
CA PRO A 281 8.03 -5.19 29.44
C PRO A 281 9.35 -5.56 28.75
N ILE A 282 9.27 -6.13 27.54
CA ILE A 282 10.36 -6.25 26.58
C ILE A 282 10.40 -4.98 25.73
N PHE A 283 9.22 -4.46 25.35
CA PHE A 283 9.08 -3.25 24.55
C PHE A 283 7.76 -2.56 24.86
N LEU A 284 7.80 -1.25 25.03
CA LEU A 284 6.61 -0.39 25.12
C LEU A 284 6.81 0.81 24.21
N ASN A 285 5.81 1.14 23.42
CA ASN A 285 5.79 2.31 22.57
C ASN A 285 4.40 2.94 22.54
N GLN A 286 4.27 4.11 23.12
CA GLN A 286 3.09 4.96 23.04
C GLN A 286 3.46 6.20 22.23
N SER A 287 3.05 6.24 20.98
CA SER A 287 3.43 7.30 20.07
C SER A 287 2.21 7.88 19.34
N ARG A 288 2.28 9.19 19.06
CA ARG A 288 1.24 9.90 18.30
C ARG A 288 1.85 10.68 17.16
N GLU A 289 1.25 10.51 16.00
CA GLU A 289 1.61 11.23 14.78
C GLU A 289 0.39 12.02 14.29
N GLY A 290 0.48 13.34 14.30
CA GLY A 290 -0.55 14.23 13.79
C GLY A 290 0.00 15.10 12.68
N GLU A 291 -0.58 15.03 11.48
CA GLU A 291 -0.19 15.83 10.32
C GLU A 291 -1.37 16.70 9.87
N ASN A 292 -1.21 18.02 9.84
CA ASN A 292 -2.16 18.94 9.23
C ASN A 292 -1.57 19.44 7.92
N GLU A 293 -2.25 19.25 6.80
CA GLU A 293 -1.78 19.63 5.47
C GLU A 293 -2.74 20.61 4.82
N LEU A 294 -2.17 21.69 4.25
CA LEU A 294 -2.82 22.53 3.26
C LEU A 294 -2.11 22.30 1.93
N LYS A 295 -2.86 21.91 0.90
CA LYS A 295 -2.36 21.63 -0.45
C LYS A 295 -3.22 22.36 -1.47
N GLY A 296 -2.56 22.99 -2.45
CA GLY A 296 -3.18 23.59 -3.62
C GLY A 296 -2.59 23.01 -4.89
N ASP A 297 -3.45 22.59 -5.82
CA ASP A 297 -3.08 22.07 -7.14
C ASP A 297 -3.81 22.88 -8.21
N LEU A 298 -3.10 23.32 -9.25
CA LEU A 298 -3.61 24.06 -10.40
C LEU A 298 -3.24 23.30 -11.68
N VAL A 299 -4.22 23.03 -12.53
CA VAL A 299 -4.03 22.52 -13.89
C VAL A 299 -4.49 23.60 -14.85
N TYR A 300 -3.61 24.00 -15.75
CA TYR A 300 -3.86 25.04 -16.75
C TYR A 300 -3.53 24.53 -18.16
N LYS A 301 -4.53 24.52 -19.04
CA LYS A 301 -4.40 24.15 -20.44
C LYS A 301 -3.84 25.31 -21.25
N LEU A 302 -2.65 25.16 -21.81
CA LEU A 302 -2.04 26.12 -22.73
C LEU A 302 -2.60 25.97 -24.15
N SER A 303 -2.95 24.76 -24.51
CA SER A 303 -3.54 24.38 -25.79
C SER A 303 -4.29 23.05 -25.65
N PRO A 304 -5.05 22.61 -26.64
CA PRO A 304 -5.70 21.28 -26.60
C PRO A 304 -4.74 20.10 -26.35
N ASN A 305 -3.46 20.29 -26.67
CA ASN A 305 -2.43 19.26 -26.59
C ASN A 305 -1.35 19.55 -25.51
N SER A 306 -1.47 20.62 -24.74
CA SER A 306 -0.44 20.98 -23.77
C SER A 306 -1.03 21.57 -22.51
N GLU A 307 -0.54 21.15 -21.36
CA GLU A 307 -0.96 21.65 -20.06
C GLU A 307 0.21 21.84 -19.11
N PHE A 308 0.02 22.76 -18.17
CA PHE A 308 0.86 22.92 -17.01
C PHE A 308 0.10 22.53 -15.74
N SER A 309 0.76 21.71 -14.90
CA SER A 309 0.31 21.40 -13.54
C SER A 309 1.27 22.06 -12.55
N PHE A 310 0.71 22.79 -11.60
CA PHE A 310 1.45 23.39 -10.49
C PHE A 310 0.83 22.98 -9.17
N GLY A 311 1.65 22.82 -8.16
CA GLY A 311 1.11 22.61 -6.83
C GLY A 311 2.09 23.00 -5.74
N ALA A 312 1.51 23.33 -4.60
CA ALA A 312 2.23 23.61 -3.37
C ALA A 312 1.52 22.98 -2.19
N SER A 313 2.29 22.48 -1.23
CA SER A 313 1.75 22.01 0.03
C SER A 313 2.61 22.43 1.21
N VAL A 314 1.95 22.61 2.34
CA VAL A 314 2.59 22.81 3.63
C VAL A 314 1.95 21.85 4.63
N LYS A 315 2.78 21.15 5.39
CA LYS A 315 2.38 20.14 6.36
C LYS A 315 2.99 20.52 7.71
N ASN A 316 2.14 20.73 8.72
CA ASN A 316 2.56 20.89 10.11
C ASN A 316 2.36 19.56 10.84
N ILE A 317 3.44 19.06 11.44
CA ILE A 317 3.53 17.73 12.03
C ILE A 317 3.75 17.90 13.53
N LYS A 318 2.95 17.17 14.33
CA LYS A 318 3.18 16.98 15.75
C LYS A 318 3.45 15.49 15.98
N PHE A 319 4.63 15.20 16.50
CA PHE A 319 5.06 13.86 16.89
C PHE A 319 5.31 13.83 18.40
N SER A 320 4.77 12.82 19.08
CA SER A 320 5.13 12.52 20.48
C SER A 320 5.33 11.02 20.66
N ALA A 321 6.27 10.63 21.52
CA ALA A 321 6.55 9.23 21.79
C ALA A 321 7.08 9.05 23.20
N ASP A 322 6.55 8.03 23.88
CA ASP A 322 7.06 7.46 25.12
C ASP A 322 7.49 6.02 24.80
N ILE A 323 8.81 5.76 24.78
CA ILE A 323 9.38 4.48 24.34
C ILE A 323 10.25 3.91 25.44
N LEU A 324 10.07 2.62 25.71
CA LEU A 324 10.91 1.82 26.60
C LEU A 324 11.32 0.55 25.88
N LEU A 325 12.61 0.34 25.74
CA LEU A 325 13.22 -0.92 25.33
C LEU A 325 14.34 -1.20 26.32
N PRO A 326 14.10 -1.98 27.40
CA PRO A 326 15.17 -2.44 28.27
C PRO A 326 16.22 -3.21 27.48
N ASN A 327 17.39 -3.47 28.08
CA ASN A 327 18.45 -4.19 27.39
C ASN A 327 17.94 -5.47 26.72
N PHE A 328 17.84 -5.43 25.40
CA PHE A 328 17.40 -6.53 24.56
C PHE A 328 18.60 -7.05 23.74
N ILE A 329 18.92 -8.33 23.92
CA ILE A 329 20.01 -8.98 23.18
C ILE A 329 19.40 -9.62 21.94
N THR A 330 19.83 -9.16 20.76
CA THR A 330 19.41 -9.72 19.47
C THR A 330 19.94 -11.13 19.26
N SER A 331 19.36 -11.89 18.34
CA SER A 331 19.91 -13.19 17.92
C SER A 331 21.32 -13.12 17.32
N PHE A 332 21.76 -11.92 16.91
CA PHE A 332 23.13 -11.64 16.43
C PHE A 332 24.12 -11.27 17.55
N GLY A 333 23.65 -11.14 18.79
CA GLY A 333 24.46 -10.76 19.93
C GLY A 333 24.59 -9.26 20.18
N ASP A 334 23.94 -8.42 19.37
CA ASP A 334 23.92 -6.97 19.59
C ASP A 334 22.98 -6.63 20.74
N THR A 335 23.26 -5.57 21.49
CA THR A 335 22.40 -5.10 22.58
C THR A 335 21.70 -3.81 22.19
N LEU A 336 20.38 -3.86 22.08
CA LEU A 336 19.52 -2.70 21.89
C LEU A 336 19.03 -2.20 23.24
N SER A 337 18.95 -0.89 23.43
CA SER A 337 18.40 -0.31 24.66
C SER A 337 17.89 1.10 24.43
N ILE A 338 16.65 1.34 24.83
CA ILE A 338 16.07 2.67 24.97
C ILE A 338 15.36 2.70 26.32
N THR A 339 15.86 3.51 27.24
CA THR A 339 15.31 3.61 28.60
C THR A 339 14.66 4.97 28.77
N ASN A 340 13.34 4.97 29.03
CA ASN A 340 12.56 6.17 29.39
C ASN A 340 12.69 7.33 28.38
N LEU A 341 12.63 7.04 27.07
CA LEU A 341 12.55 8.08 26.06
C LEU A 341 11.15 8.69 26.07
N SER A 342 11.04 9.96 26.49
CA SER A 342 9.83 10.76 26.34
C SER A 342 10.15 11.99 25.50
N THR A 343 9.43 12.19 24.41
CA THR A 343 9.69 13.30 23.48
C THR A 343 8.42 13.85 22.87
N GLU A 344 8.38 15.15 22.68
CA GLU A 344 7.41 15.84 21.82
C GLU A 344 8.18 16.74 20.86
N ARG A 345 7.87 16.66 19.56
CA ARG A 345 8.50 17.41 18.50
C ARG A 345 7.45 17.98 17.55
N ARG A 346 7.78 19.11 16.95
CA ARG A 346 7.00 19.68 15.84
C ARG A 346 7.92 19.87 14.66
N TYR A 347 7.40 19.50 13.49
CA TYR A 347 8.14 19.57 12.23
C TYR A 347 7.30 20.23 11.17
N THR A 348 7.97 20.75 10.16
CA THR A 348 7.33 21.29 8.96
C THR A 348 7.88 20.61 7.74
N LYS A 349 6.97 20.07 6.91
CA LYS A 349 7.28 19.65 5.54
C LYS A 349 6.59 20.62 4.58
N SER A 350 7.26 20.97 3.49
CA SER A 350 6.66 21.74 2.41
C SER A 350 7.12 21.18 1.07
N ALA A 351 6.28 21.31 0.07
CA ALA A 351 6.62 20.91 -1.27
C ALA A 351 6.08 21.90 -2.29
N PHE A 352 6.83 22.09 -3.36
CA PHE A 352 6.39 22.78 -4.56
C PHE A 352 6.71 21.91 -5.77
N TYR A 353 5.78 21.83 -6.73
CA TYR A 353 6.04 21.17 -8.00
C TYR A 353 5.50 21.95 -9.19
N SER A 354 6.14 21.72 -10.34
CA SER A 354 5.69 22.18 -11.64
C SER A 354 5.91 21.05 -12.65
N GLN A 355 4.91 20.78 -13.48
CA GLN A 355 4.97 19.78 -14.52
C GLN A 355 4.37 20.31 -15.81
N PHE A 356 5.08 20.10 -16.90
CA PHE A 356 4.61 20.35 -18.26
C PHE A 356 4.30 19.01 -18.93
N SER A 357 3.10 18.88 -19.47
CA SER A 357 2.63 17.71 -20.22
C SER A 357 2.21 18.14 -21.63
N SER A 358 2.65 17.43 -22.66
CA SER A 358 2.31 17.78 -24.05
C SER A 358 2.22 16.57 -24.95
N VAL A 359 1.32 16.63 -25.92
CA VAL A 359 1.20 15.69 -27.05
C VAL A 359 1.70 16.34 -28.32
N LEU A 360 2.85 15.89 -28.81
CA LEU A 360 3.49 16.40 -30.01
C LEU A 360 3.19 15.48 -31.21
N PHE A 361 2.86 16.06 -32.35
CA PHE A 361 2.60 15.34 -33.62
C PHE A 361 1.54 14.22 -33.48
N ASN A 362 0.62 14.32 -32.53
CA ASN A 362 -0.40 13.31 -32.16
C ASN A 362 0.15 11.91 -31.83
N ARG A 363 1.45 11.76 -31.63
CA ARG A 363 2.13 10.48 -31.41
C ARG A 363 3.11 10.46 -30.25
N LEU A 364 3.73 11.59 -29.94
CA LEU A 364 4.71 11.70 -28.87
C LEU A 364 4.11 12.43 -27.68
N ARG A 365 3.90 11.73 -26.58
CA ARG A 365 3.53 12.31 -25.29
C ARG A 365 4.80 12.56 -24.48
N LEU A 366 4.89 13.72 -23.87
CA LEU A 366 6.04 14.15 -23.07
C LEU A 366 5.56 14.72 -21.75
N ASN A 367 6.20 14.33 -20.65
CA ASN A 367 6.06 14.96 -19.35
C ASN A 367 7.44 15.35 -18.83
N ALA A 368 7.57 16.60 -18.40
CA ALA A 368 8.77 17.13 -17.72
C ALA A 368 8.34 17.82 -16.44
N GLY A 369 8.83 17.34 -15.32
CA GLY A 369 8.44 17.83 -14.00
C GLY A 369 9.64 18.14 -13.12
N LEU A 370 9.45 19.12 -12.23
CA LEU A 370 10.39 19.50 -11.21
C LEU A 370 9.66 19.62 -9.88
N ARG A 371 10.21 19.02 -8.83
CA ARG A 371 9.68 19.09 -7.48
C ARG A 371 10.78 19.51 -6.51
N LEU A 372 10.44 20.40 -5.60
CA LEU A 372 11.27 20.82 -4.48
C LEU A 372 10.56 20.44 -3.18
N ASP A 373 11.21 19.61 -2.37
CA ASP A 373 10.73 19.21 -1.05
C ASP A 373 11.60 19.86 0.04
N TYR A 374 10.95 20.27 1.14
CA TYR A 374 11.57 20.83 2.34
C TYR A 374 11.14 20.03 3.57
N PHE A 375 12.10 19.73 4.46
CA PHE A 375 11.85 19.11 5.75
C PHE A 375 12.80 19.67 6.81
N ASP A 376 12.25 20.26 7.87
CA ASP A 376 13.04 20.97 8.89
C ASP A 376 13.60 20.07 10.00
N ALA A 377 13.14 18.80 10.11
CA ALA A 377 13.58 17.87 11.14
C ALA A 377 15.01 17.36 10.97
N ILE A 378 15.58 17.50 9.78
CA ILE A 378 16.93 17.02 9.43
C ILE A 378 17.82 18.18 8.95
N ASN A 379 19.14 18.02 9.08
CA ASN A 379 20.08 19.10 8.76
C ASN A 379 20.11 19.46 7.28
N THR A 380 20.00 18.47 6.38
CA THR A 380 19.81 18.72 4.93
C THR A 380 18.33 18.87 4.64
N LYS A 381 17.87 20.10 4.43
CA LYS A 381 16.45 20.43 4.43
C LYS A 381 15.78 20.43 3.07
N PHE A 382 16.54 20.65 1.97
CA PHE A 382 15.98 20.84 0.62
C PHE A 382 16.40 19.72 -0.32
N TYR A 383 15.45 19.21 -1.10
CA TYR A 383 15.64 18.14 -2.06
C TYR A 383 14.95 18.46 -3.38
N LEU A 384 15.71 18.42 -4.48
CA LEU A 384 15.23 18.74 -5.82
C LEU A 384 15.07 17.43 -6.64
N SER A 385 13.87 17.19 -7.15
CA SER A 385 13.46 15.97 -7.84
C SER A 385 13.04 16.26 -9.29
N PRO A 386 13.97 16.32 -10.26
CA PRO A 386 13.63 16.35 -11.68
C PRO A 386 13.08 14.98 -12.12
N ARG A 387 12.06 15.00 -12.97
CA ARG A 387 11.41 13.82 -13.53
C ARG A 387 11.06 14.06 -14.98
N PHE A 388 11.26 13.01 -15.78
CA PHE A 388 11.00 13.06 -17.20
C PHE A 388 10.39 11.75 -17.67
N SER A 389 9.34 11.82 -18.46
CA SER A 389 8.77 10.65 -19.12
C SER A 389 8.32 10.95 -20.54
N LEU A 390 8.40 9.96 -21.38
CA LEU A 390 7.94 10.03 -22.76
C LEU A 390 7.22 8.74 -23.15
N SER A 391 6.26 8.87 -24.06
CA SER A 391 5.52 7.75 -24.65
C SER A 391 5.32 8.04 -26.13
N TYR A 392 5.71 7.10 -27.00
CA TYR A 392 5.64 7.24 -28.45
C TYR A 392 4.75 6.16 -29.06
N LYS A 393 3.67 6.56 -29.74
CA LYS A 393 2.84 5.65 -30.54
C LYS A 393 3.60 5.25 -31.81
N LEU A 394 4.24 4.07 -31.76
CA LEU A 394 4.92 3.49 -32.91
C LEU A 394 3.93 3.14 -34.03
N THR A 395 2.80 2.53 -33.63
CA THR A 395 1.59 2.28 -34.43
C THR A 395 0.36 2.64 -33.61
N GLU A 396 -0.83 2.55 -34.16
CA GLU A 396 -2.08 2.77 -33.41
C GLU A 396 -2.28 1.72 -32.28
N LEU A 397 -1.62 0.56 -32.39
CA LEU A 397 -1.71 -0.54 -31.43
C LEU A 397 -0.46 -0.70 -30.56
N THR A 398 0.66 -0.06 -30.92
CA THR A 398 1.94 -0.27 -30.22
C THR A 398 2.49 1.04 -29.71
N THR A 399 2.76 1.10 -28.41
CA THR A 399 3.32 2.27 -27.71
C THR A 399 4.63 1.89 -27.06
N LEU A 400 5.67 2.71 -27.28
CA LEU A 400 6.93 2.67 -26.55
C LEU A 400 6.91 3.71 -25.45
N SER A 401 7.46 3.40 -24.29
CA SER A 401 7.51 4.33 -23.17
C SER A 401 8.87 4.29 -22.47
N ALA A 402 9.28 5.43 -21.92
CA ALA A 402 10.47 5.56 -21.12
C ALA A 402 10.27 6.62 -20.02
N SER A 403 10.82 6.40 -18.85
CA SER A 403 10.85 7.40 -17.79
C SER A 403 12.14 7.36 -16.99
N THR A 404 12.52 8.52 -16.46
CA THR A 404 13.65 8.66 -15.53
C THR A 404 13.34 9.78 -14.54
N GLY A 405 13.90 9.66 -13.34
CA GLY A 405 13.71 10.69 -12.33
C GLY A 405 14.47 10.42 -11.04
N ILE A 406 14.58 11.48 -10.25
CA ILE A 406 15.12 11.45 -8.90
C ILE A 406 13.95 11.52 -7.92
N TYR A 407 13.94 10.63 -6.94
CA TYR A 407 12.91 10.52 -5.92
C TYR A 407 13.55 10.57 -4.55
N TYR A 408 12.91 11.25 -3.61
CA TYR A 408 13.35 11.33 -2.23
C TYR A 408 12.25 10.91 -1.27
N GLN A 409 12.65 10.30 -0.16
CA GLN A 409 11.77 9.96 0.97
C GLN A 409 12.44 10.36 2.27
N SER A 410 11.74 11.15 3.09
CA SER A 410 12.23 11.58 4.39
C SER A 410 12.28 10.43 5.41
N PRO A 411 13.21 10.49 6.38
CA PRO A 411 13.26 9.52 7.48
C PRO A 411 11.96 9.50 8.29
N SER A 412 11.62 8.33 8.84
CA SER A 412 10.50 8.15 9.77
C SER A 412 10.69 8.96 11.05
N TYR A 413 9.60 9.49 11.62
CA TYR A 413 9.64 10.28 12.86
C TYR A 413 10.18 9.47 14.05
N ILE A 414 9.85 8.18 14.13
CA ILE A 414 10.35 7.32 15.20
C ILE A 414 11.88 7.16 15.12
N TRP A 415 12.47 7.08 13.93
CA TRP A 415 13.93 7.02 13.75
C TRP A 415 14.59 8.29 14.25
N LEU A 416 13.99 9.46 13.96
CA LEU A 416 14.51 10.77 14.40
C LEU A 416 14.39 10.94 15.91
N ALA A 417 13.42 10.28 16.54
CA ALA A 417 13.24 10.32 17.99
C ALA A 417 14.17 9.37 18.73
N ALA A 418 14.49 8.21 18.15
CA ALA A 418 15.26 7.15 18.80
C ALA A 418 16.67 7.58 19.24
N ASP A 419 17.34 8.44 18.47
CA ASP A 419 18.67 8.98 18.80
C ASP A 419 18.78 10.43 18.31
N ALA A 420 19.30 11.31 19.15
CA ALA A 420 19.46 12.74 18.84
C ALA A 420 20.37 13.02 17.64
N ARG A 421 21.29 12.10 17.32
CA ARG A 421 22.20 12.18 16.16
C ARG A 421 21.50 11.86 14.84
N ASN A 422 20.33 11.20 14.88
CA ASN A 422 19.56 10.85 13.68
C ASN A 422 19.02 12.09 12.93
N LYS A 423 19.10 13.30 13.50
CA LYS A 423 18.89 14.56 12.78
C LYS A 423 19.90 14.79 11.63
N ASP A 424 21.04 14.09 11.66
CA ASP A 424 22.08 14.14 10.62
C ASP A 424 21.74 13.22 9.43
N LEU A 425 20.68 12.40 9.51
CA LEU A 425 20.14 11.66 8.38
C LEU A 425 19.76 12.60 7.24
N THR A 426 19.89 12.10 6.02
CA THR A 426 19.35 12.71 4.80
C THR A 426 18.14 11.93 4.31
N SER A 427 17.35 12.53 3.43
CA SER A 427 16.31 11.76 2.74
C SER A 427 16.92 10.68 1.86
N VAL A 428 16.34 9.48 1.91
CA VAL A 428 16.71 8.38 1.01
C VAL A 428 16.50 8.84 -0.43
N LYS A 429 17.48 8.61 -1.29
CA LYS A 429 17.45 8.98 -2.70
C LYS A 429 17.36 7.76 -3.58
N VAL A 430 16.51 7.81 -4.60
CA VAL A 430 16.44 6.80 -5.66
C VAL A 430 16.50 7.47 -7.03
N ASN A 431 17.42 7.00 -7.89
CA ASN A 431 17.38 7.29 -9.30
C ASN A 431 16.63 6.13 -9.98
N GLN A 432 15.52 6.44 -10.68
CA GLN A 432 14.73 5.42 -11.36
C GLN A 432 14.82 5.55 -12.87
N PHE A 433 14.85 4.40 -13.54
CA PHE A 433 14.79 4.26 -14.99
C PHE A 433 13.79 3.16 -15.31
N VAL A 434 12.83 3.46 -16.19
CA VAL A 434 11.84 2.48 -16.67
C VAL A 434 11.73 2.63 -18.17
N VAL A 435 11.69 1.50 -18.89
CA VAL A 435 11.42 1.43 -20.31
C VAL A 435 10.37 0.37 -20.58
N GLY A 436 9.48 0.61 -21.50
CA GLY A 436 8.37 -0.32 -21.76
C GLY A 436 7.91 -0.32 -23.20
N ILE A 437 7.31 -1.42 -23.59
CA ILE A 437 6.54 -1.58 -24.82
C ILE A 437 5.17 -2.17 -24.46
N GLU A 438 4.13 -1.55 -24.95
CA GLU A 438 2.74 -1.99 -24.85
C GLU A 438 2.17 -2.25 -26.22
N HIS A 439 1.45 -3.36 -26.38
CA HIS A 439 0.76 -3.71 -27.61
C HIS A 439 -0.67 -4.12 -27.32
N LEU A 440 -1.62 -3.46 -28.00
CA LEU A 440 -3.04 -3.82 -27.95
C LEU A 440 -3.31 -4.92 -28.98
N LEU A 441 -3.59 -6.13 -28.50
CA LEU A 441 -4.03 -7.24 -29.35
C LEU A 441 -5.48 -7.02 -29.83
N ARG A 442 -6.30 -6.43 -28.97
CA ARG A 442 -7.68 -5.98 -29.20
C ARG A 442 -7.94 -4.75 -28.34
N ALA A 443 -9.05 -4.07 -28.55
CA ALA A 443 -9.43 -2.91 -27.73
C ALA A 443 -9.45 -3.24 -26.23
N ASP A 444 -9.84 -4.45 -25.84
CA ASP A 444 -9.99 -4.95 -24.47
C ASP A 444 -8.83 -5.85 -24.00
N THR A 445 -7.79 -6.06 -24.83
CA THR A 445 -6.69 -6.99 -24.52
C THR A 445 -5.34 -6.36 -24.85
N ARG A 446 -4.49 -6.23 -23.83
CA ARG A 446 -3.12 -5.70 -23.99
C ARG A 446 -2.06 -6.65 -23.48
N ILE A 447 -0.87 -6.56 -24.06
CA ILE A 447 0.37 -7.14 -23.57
C ILE A 447 1.35 -6.00 -23.31
N LYS A 448 2.08 -6.06 -22.19
CA LYS A 448 3.07 -5.07 -21.82
C LYS A 448 4.35 -5.75 -21.33
N LEU A 449 5.49 -5.28 -21.80
CA LEU A 449 6.82 -5.66 -21.33
C LEU A 449 7.51 -4.41 -20.81
N GLU A 450 7.99 -4.45 -19.56
CA GLU A 450 8.74 -3.35 -18.94
C GLU A 450 10.07 -3.85 -18.36
N GLY A 451 11.10 -3.01 -18.46
CA GLY A 451 12.35 -3.15 -17.74
C GLY A 451 12.55 -1.97 -16.81
N PHE A 452 13.05 -2.22 -15.61
CA PHE A 452 13.30 -1.18 -14.62
C PHE A 452 14.65 -1.32 -13.95
N TYR A 453 15.17 -0.17 -13.50
CA TYR A 453 16.38 -0.06 -12.66
C TYR A 453 16.19 1.05 -11.64
N LYS A 454 16.42 0.75 -10.36
CA LYS A 454 16.41 1.67 -9.23
C LYS A 454 17.80 1.66 -8.59
N ASP A 455 18.42 2.83 -8.47
CA ASP A 455 19.71 3.05 -7.79
C ASP A 455 19.43 3.79 -6.47
N TYR A 456 19.57 3.09 -5.35
CA TYR A 456 19.33 3.58 -4.00
C TYR A 456 20.58 4.16 -3.37
N LYS A 457 20.47 5.36 -2.79
CA LYS A 457 21.54 6.04 -2.06
C LYS A 457 20.99 6.64 -0.76
N ASP A 458 21.89 6.91 0.15
CA ASP A 458 21.60 7.57 1.42
C ASP A 458 20.58 6.75 2.27
N TYR A 459 20.56 5.43 2.12
CA TYR A 459 19.68 4.57 2.90
C TYR A 459 20.15 4.53 4.36
N PRO A 460 19.25 4.68 5.37
CA PRO A 460 19.62 4.60 6.77
C PRO A 460 20.23 3.22 7.10
N ALA A 461 21.45 3.24 7.58
CA ALA A 461 22.20 2.07 8.03
C ALA A 461 22.56 2.22 9.51
N SER A 462 22.57 1.11 10.23
CA SER A 462 22.83 1.09 11.66
C SER A 462 24.31 1.19 11.99
N LYS A 463 24.69 2.07 12.91
CA LYS A 463 26.05 2.13 13.48
C LYS A 463 26.32 1.02 14.49
N LEU A 464 25.29 0.49 15.13
CA LEU A 464 25.37 -0.61 16.08
C LEU A 464 25.41 -1.95 15.31
N ARG A 465 24.46 -2.13 14.41
CA ARG A 465 24.30 -3.32 13.57
C ARG A 465 24.81 -3.02 12.17
N ASN A 466 26.13 -2.96 12.00
CA ASN A 466 26.77 -2.51 10.76
C ASN A 466 26.42 -3.35 9.52
N TYR A 467 25.79 -4.51 9.70
CA TYR A 467 25.23 -5.38 8.66
C TYR A 467 23.79 -5.01 8.24
N LEU A 468 23.13 -4.05 8.92
CA LEU A 468 21.72 -3.72 8.73
C LEU A 468 21.52 -2.39 8.00
N VAL A 469 20.70 -2.45 6.93
CA VAL A 469 20.09 -1.30 6.26
C VAL A 469 18.60 -1.31 6.57
N LEU A 470 18.01 -0.13 6.89
CA LEU A 470 16.58 0.01 7.24
C LEU A 470 15.66 -0.12 6.01
N ALA A 471 16.01 -0.99 5.06
CA ALA A 471 15.17 -1.34 3.90
C ALA A 471 14.09 -2.39 4.24
N ASN A 472 14.09 -2.91 5.46
CA ASN A 472 13.18 -3.97 5.91
C ASN A 472 12.01 -3.42 6.74
N THR A 473 11.61 -2.17 6.50
CA THR A 473 10.49 -1.54 7.18
C THR A 473 9.17 -2.16 6.71
N GLY A 474 8.94 -3.38 7.11
CA GLY A 474 7.71 -4.13 6.91
C GLY A 474 6.80 -4.01 8.13
N ALA A 475 5.56 -4.36 7.97
CA ALA A 475 4.63 -4.50 9.06
C ALA A 475 4.65 -5.94 9.57
N GLY A 476 4.33 -6.15 10.82
CA GLY A 476 4.23 -7.49 11.40
C GLY A 476 4.10 -7.44 12.92
N PHE A 477 3.78 -8.58 13.50
CA PHE A 477 3.77 -8.76 14.95
C PHE A 477 5.10 -9.33 15.47
N GLY A 478 6.21 -9.17 14.69
CA GLY A 478 7.49 -9.78 14.97
C GLY A 478 8.16 -9.27 16.24
N GLY A 479 8.27 -7.97 16.41
CA GLY A 479 8.88 -7.37 17.59
C GLY A 479 10.27 -7.94 17.91
N GLY A 480 10.40 -8.64 19.04
CA GLY A 480 11.65 -9.28 19.44
C GLY A 480 12.12 -10.40 18.51
N ASP A 481 11.21 -11.14 17.89
CA ASP A 481 11.55 -12.24 16.96
C ASP A 481 12.23 -11.74 15.66
N ASP A 482 11.99 -10.48 15.26
CA ASP A 482 12.68 -9.82 14.15
C ASP A 482 13.81 -8.87 14.62
N ASN A 483 14.19 -8.97 15.91
CA ASN A 483 15.19 -8.12 16.55
C ASN A 483 14.86 -6.63 16.47
N PHE A 484 13.59 -6.24 16.44
CA PHE A 484 13.12 -4.86 16.24
C PHE A 484 13.79 -4.16 15.06
N SER A 485 14.11 -4.92 14.01
CA SER A 485 14.93 -4.44 12.88
C SER A 485 14.25 -3.34 12.07
N SER A 486 12.91 -3.31 12.02
CA SER A 486 12.13 -2.32 11.27
C SER A 486 11.95 -0.99 12.00
N PHE A 487 12.08 -0.96 13.33
CA PHE A 487 11.81 0.25 14.13
C PHE A 487 12.94 1.28 14.11
N GLY A 488 14.19 0.87 13.80
CA GLY A 488 15.33 1.78 13.77
C GLY A 488 15.62 2.47 15.11
N LEU A 489 15.50 1.73 16.23
CA LEU A 489 15.63 2.21 17.61
C LEU A 489 17.11 2.37 18.01
N GLU A 490 17.91 3.02 17.17
CA GLU A 490 19.36 3.13 17.35
C GLU A 490 19.95 4.28 16.52
N HIS A 491 21.25 4.52 16.70
CA HIS A 491 21.96 5.52 15.88
C HIS A 491 22.09 5.04 14.43
N LEU A 492 21.51 5.81 13.52
CA LEU A 492 21.49 5.59 12.08
C LEU A 492 22.32 6.63 11.34
N VAL A 493 22.87 6.25 10.19
CA VAL A 493 23.56 7.14 9.26
C VAL A 493 23.11 6.87 7.82
N SER A 494 23.11 7.87 6.97
CA SER A 494 22.69 7.79 5.56
C SER A 494 23.84 7.34 4.66
N GLU A 495 24.41 6.16 4.95
CA GLU A 495 25.54 5.60 4.23
C GLU A 495 25.21 4.26 3.55
N GLY A 496 24.01 3.71 3.75
CA GLY A 496 23.54 2.52 3.05
C GLY A 496 23.21 2.83 1.59
N PHE A 497 23.46 1.87 0.69
CA PHE A 497 23.10 1.99 -0.72
C PHE A 497 22.70 0.62 -1.28
N GLY A 498 22.14 0.61 -2.50
CA GLY A 498 21.71 -0.63 -3.11
C GLY A 498 21.09 -0.41 -4.48
N TYR A 499 20.54 -1.47 -5.03
CA TYR A 499 19.81 -1.40 -6.28
C TYR A 499 18.66 -2.42 -6.33
N SER A 500 17.70 -2.12 -7.18
CA SER A 500 16.70 -3.08 -7.64
C SER A 500 16.54 -3.00 -9.15
N ARG A 501 16.50 -4.15 -9.83
CA ARG A 501 16.36 -4.24 -11.29
C ARG A 501 15.50 -5.43 -11.67
N GLY A 502 14.83 -5.32 -12.81
CA GLY A 502 13.99 -6.43 -13.25
C GLY A 502 13.36 -6.23 -14.61
N LEU A 503 12.69 -7.30 -15.03
CA LEU A 503 11.86 -7.38 -16.23
C LEU A 503 10.46 -7.87 -15.84
N GLU A 504 9.44 -7.26 -16.42
CA GLU A 504 8.04 -7.52 -16.13
C GLU A 504 7.27 -7.75 -17.44
N LEU A 505 6.64 -8.90 -17.56
CA LEU A 505 5.71 -9.20 -18.66
C LEU A 505 4.31 -9.30 -18.08
N SER A 506 3.35 -8.61 -18.68
CA SER A 506 1.94 -8.73 -18.31
C SER A 506 1.04 -8.83 -19.54
N ALA A 507 -0.04 -9.57 -19.38
CA ALA A 507 -1.14 -9.64 -20.32
C ALA A 507 -2.45 -9.42 -19.58
N GLN A 508 -3.30 -8.52 -20.05
CA GLN A 508 -4.58 -8.19 -19.42
C GLN A 508 -5.69 -8.20 -20.46
N LYS A 509 -6.75 -8.94 -20.15
CA LYS A 509 -8.02 -8.95 -20.86
C LYS A 509 -9.09 -8.41 -19.91
N LYS A 510 -9.69 -7.27 -20.24
CA LYS A 510 -10.82 -6.71 -19.51
C LYS A 510 -12.14 -7.36 -19.91
N SER A 511 -13.12 -7.37 -19.01
CA SER A 511 -14.47 -7.82 -19.33
C SER A 511 -15.09 -6.92 -20.40
N SER A 512 -15.64 -7.52 -21.44
CA SER A 512 -16.25 -6.85 -22.59
C SER A 512 -17.48 -7.65 -23.06
N GLU A 513 -17.76 -7.68 -24.34
CA GLU A 513 -18.79 -8.56 -24.96
C GLU A 513 -18.51 -10.05 -24.71
N VAL A 514 -17.24 -10.42 -24.56
CA VAL A 514 -16.84 -11.80 -24.23
C VAL A 514 -16.86 -11.97 -22.72
N PRO A 515 -17.55 -13.00 -22.19
CA PRO A 515 -17.84 -13.15 -20.75
C PRO A 515 -16.66 -13.67 -19.93
N HIS A 516 -15.42 -13.35 -20.32
CA HIS A 516 -14.24 -13.68 -19.53
C HIS A 516 -13.30 -12.48 -19.41
N TYR A 517 -12.58 -12.45 -18.30
CA TYR A 517 -11.52 -11.49 -18.01
C TYR A 517 -10.33 -12.23 -17.40
N ALA A 518 -9.13 -11.72 -17.62
CA ALA A 518 -7.92 -12.30 -17.04
C ALA A 518 -6.80 -11.28 -16.95
N ILE A 519 -5.92 -11.46 -15.97
CA ILE A 519 -4.62 -10.83 -15.87
C ILE A 519 -3.56 -11.89 -15.59
N MET A 520 -2.49 -11.86 -16.37
CA MET A 520 -1.30 -12.68 -16.16
C MET A 520 -0.11 -11.76 -15.98
N SER A 521 0.74 -12.03 -15.01
CA SER A 521 2.01 -11.32 -14.84
C SER A 521 3.16 -12.27 -14.55
N LEU A 522 4.32 -11.98 -15.12
CA LEU A 522 5.58 -12.65 -14.85
C LEU A 522 6.64 -11.58 -14.58
N THR A 523 7.24 -11.64 -13.40
CA THR A 523 8.30 -10.72 -12.98
C THR A 523 9.58 -11.49 -12.69
N TYR A 524 10.69 -11.02 -13.21
CA TYR A 524 12.01 -11.36 -12.73
C TYR A 524 12.65 -10.10 -12.12
N SER A 525 13.09 -10.17 -10.86
CA SER A 525 13.70 -9.02 -10.19
C SER A 525 14.82 -9.44 -9.24
N GLU A 526 15.77 -8.53 -9.03
CA GLU A 526 16.85 -8.67 -8.08
C GLU A 526 17.00 -7.37 -7.29
N THR A 527 17.00 -7.50 -5.96
CA THR A 527 17.19 -6.37 -5.05
C THR A 527 18.29 -6.67 -4.05
N LYS A 528 19.28 -5.78 -3.98
CA LYS A 528 20.40 -5.92 -3.05
C LYS A 528 20.73 -4.59 -2.41
N TYR A 529 21.24 -4.67 -1.17
CA TYR A 529 21.70 -3.53 -0.38
C TYR A 529 23.09 -3.80 0.19
N THR A 530 23.84 -2.72 0.34
CA THR A 530 25.19 -2.73 0.96
C THR A 530 25.14 -1.82 2.19
N PRO A 531 25.24 -2.38 3.40
CA PRO A 531 25.34 -1.66 4.67
C PRO A 531 26.78 -1.20 4.96
N LEU A 532 27.04 -0.79 6.23
CA LEU A 532 28.31 -0.19 6.63
C LEU A 532 29.50 -1.17 6.63
N ASP A 533 29.23 -2.48 6.74
CA ASP A 533 30.29 -3.50 6.65
C ASP A 533 30.77 -3.76 5.21
N GLY A 534 30.16 -3.12 4.21
CA GLY A 534 30.54 -3.22 2.80
C GLY A 534 30.13 -4.52 2.11
N ILE A 535 29.40 -5.43 2.78
CA ILE A 535 28.99 -6.72 2.20
C ILE A 535 27.62 -6.56 1.52
N GLU A 536 27.56 -6.78 0.22
CA GLU A 536 26.31 -6.77 -0.54
C GLU A 536 25.44 -7.98 -0.18
N ARG A 537 24.16 -7.73 0.18
CA ARG A 537 23.18 -8.75 0.59
C ARG A 537 21.85 -8.58 -0.11
N TYR A 538 21.07 -9.65 -0.22
CA TYR A 538 19.71 -9.57 -0.71
C TYR A 538 18.81 -8.78 0.26
N GLY A 539 17.93 -7.95 -0.31
CA GLY A 539 16.85 -7.32 0.44
C GLY A 539 15.88 -8.38 0.98
N SER A 540 15.32 -8.18 2.16
CA SER A 540 14.44 -9.17 2.82
C SER A 540 13.19 -9.55 2.00
N TYR A 541 12.83 -8.74 1.01
CA TYR A 541 11.67 -8.97 0.14
C TYR A 541 12.06 -9.35 -1.30
N ASP A 542 13.30 -9.77 -1.54
CA ASP A 542 13.77 -10.16 -2.88
C ASP A 542 13.14 -11.48 -3.32
N GLN A 543 11.94 -11.42 -3.93
CA GLN A 543 11.34 -12.55 -4.64
C GLN A 543 11.82 -12.54 -6.08
N ARG A 544 12.73 -13.45 -6.42
CA ARG A 544 13.44 -13.47 -7.70
C ARG A 544 12.52 -13.67 -8.91
N TRP A 545 11.57 -14.59 -8.80
CA TRP A 545 10.55 -14.88 -9.79
C TRP A 545 9.18 -14.80 -9.16
N ILE A 546 8.27 -14.09 -9.81
CA ILE A 546 6.86 -13.99 -9.42
C ILE A 546 6.01 -14.24 -10.65
N PHE A 547 5.13 -15.20 -10.58
CA PHE A 547 4.11 -15.48 -11.58
C PHE A 547 2.73 -15.37 -10.95
N ASN A 548 1.83 -14.61 -11.57
CA ASN A 548 0.43 -14.53 -11.17
C ASN A 548 -0.45 -14.75 -12.40
N LEU A 549 -1.56 -15.46 -12.19
CA LEU A 549 -2.65 -15.61 -13.13
C LEU A 549 -3.95 -15.46 -12.34
N SER A 550 -4.78 -14.48 -12.71
CA SER A 550 -6.11 -14.29 -12.15
C SER A 550 -7.10 -14.06 -13.25
N GLY A 551 -8.28 -14.66 -13.17
CA GLY A 551 -9.33 -14.45 -14.14
C GLY A 551 -10.62 -15.17 -13.79
N GLY A 552 -11.68 -14.78 -14.48
CA GLY A 552 -13.00 -15.34 -14.25
C GLY A 552 -13.84 -15.46 -15.53
N TYR A 553 -14.92 -16.19 -15.38
CA TYR A 553 -15.93 -16.41 -16.41
C TYR A 553 -17.33 -16.08 -15.87
N ILE A 554 -18.03 -15.21 -16.58
CA ILE A 554 -19.41 -14.80 -16.28
C ILE A 554 -20.33 -15.75 -17.06
N PHE A 555 -20.90 -16.75 -16.40
CA PHE A 555 -21.76 -17.74 -17.05
C PHE A 555 -23.10 -17.13 -17.51
N ASN A 556 -23.62 -16.20 -16.72
CA ASN A 556 -24.83 -15.43 -16.98
C ASN A 556 -24.92 -14.28 -15.95
N GLU A 557 -26.00 -13.51 -15.98
CA GLU A 557 -26.24 -12.38 -15.07
C GLU A 557 -26.24 -12.77 -13.58
N LYS A 558 -26.39 -14.07 -13.25
CA LYS A 558 -26.53 -14.58 -11.88
C LYS A 558 -25.30 -15.34 -11.37
N TRP A 559 -24.48 -15.90 -12.24
CA TRP A 559 -23.39 -16.78 -11.85
C TRP A 559 -22.06 -16.35 -12.46
N GLU A 560 -21.07 -16.27 -11.62
CA GLU A 560 -19.69 -16.01 -12.00
C GLU A 560 -18.75 -16.92 -11.21
N ALA A 561 -17.66 -17.38 -11.83
CA ALA A 561 -16.58 -18.08 -11.14
C ALA A 561 -15.22 -17.53 -11.56
N ALA A 562 -14.28 -17.48 -10.62
CA ALA A 562 -12.95 -16.94 -10.82
C ALA A 562 -11.89 -17.80 -10.13
N ILE A 563 -10.68 -17.77 -10.66
CA ILE A 563 -9.49 -18.41 -10.09
C ILE A 563 -8.36 -17.41 -9.97
N LYS A 564 -7.48 -17.61 -8.99
CA LYS A 564 -6.21 -16.90 -8.89
C LYS A 564 -5.11 -17.86 -8.50
N PHE A 565 -4.11 -17.97 -9.34
CA PHE A 565 -2.89 -18.73 -9.07
C PHE A 565 -1.72 -17.77 -8.87
N ARG A 566 -0.95 -18.00 -7.82
CA ARG A 566 0.29 -17.29 -7.56
C ARG A 566 1.42 -18.28 -7.34
N MET A 567 2.59 -17.98 -7.87
CA MET A 567 3.84 -18.68 -7.62
C MET A 567 4.95 -17.65 -7.46
N ALA A 568 5.77 -17.76 -6.42
CA ALA A 568 6.90 -16.87 -6.18
C ALA A 568 8.07 -17.62 -5.53
N THR A 569 9.29 -17.23 -5.87
CA THR A 569 10.48 -17.65 -5.12
C THR A 569 10.34 -17.15 -3.68
N GLY A 570 10.68 -17.98 -2.69
CA GLY A 570 10.62 -17.58 -1.29
C GLY A 570 11.52 -16.38 -0.97
N ASN A 571 11.20 -15.66 0.10
CA ASN A 571 11.98 -14.53 0.58
C ASN A 571 13.34 -14.99 1.13
N PRO A 572 14.36 -14.13 1.09
CA PRO A 572 15.62 -14.38 1.81
C PRO A 572 15.39 -14.38 3.33
N TYR A 573 16.19 -15.18 4.02
CA TYR A 573 16.25 -15.20 5.48
C TYR A 573 17.67 -15.48 5.99
N THR A 574 17.90 -15.23 7.27
CA THR A 574 19.15 -15.52 7.95
C THR A 574 19.01 -16.84 8.73
N PRO A 575 19.81 -17.88 8.46
CA PRO A 575 19.71 -19.14 9.16
C PRO A 575 20.16 -19.01 10.62
N PHE A 576 19.53 -19.79 11.51
CA PHE A 576 19.96 -19.97 12.89
C PHE A 576 21.10 -21.01 13.00
N ASN A 577 22.02 -20.75 13.92
CA ASN A 577 22.94 -21.75 14.43
C ASN A 577 22.22 -22.71 15.40
N ASN A 578 22.85 -23.84 15.73
CA ASN A 578 22.28 -24.85 16.63
C ASN A 578 22.04 -24.37 18.07
N ASN A 579 22.45 -23.18 18.43
CA ASN A 579 22.29 -22.56 19.75
C ASN A 579 21.32 -21.36 19.75
N GLY A 580 20.55 -21.16 18.65
CA GLY A 580 19.60 -20.07 18.54
C GLY A 580 20.19 -18.70 18.18
N THR A 581 21.50 -18.63 17.93
CA THR A 581 22.13 -17.38 17.46
C THR A 581 22.10 -17.31 15.92
N GLN A 582 22.31 -16.11 15.39
CA GLN A 582 22.47 -15.87 13.95
C GLN A 582 23.81 -15.21 13.65
N SER A 583 24.34 -15.47 12.45
CA SER A 583 25.59 -14.88 12.02
C SER A 583 25.35 -13.65 11.15
N GLN A 584 25.99 -12.53 11.46
CA GLN A 584 25.94 -11.28 10.68
C GLN A 584 26.41 -11.49 9.22
N ILE A 585 27.41 -12.39 9.02
CA ILE A 585 27.92 -12.73 7.68
C ILE A 585 26.85 -13.44 6.84
N LEU A 586 26.00 -14.24 7.49
CA LEU A 586 24.93 -15.01 6.84
C LEU A 586 23.59 -14.23 6.76
N TYR A 587 23.59 -12.92 7.01
CA TYR A 587 22.39 -12.10 6.94
C TYR A 587 21.76 -12.16 5.54
N ASN A 588 20.50 -12.67 5.46
CA ASN A 588 19.72 -12.84 4.22
C ASN A 588 20.41 -13.71 3.13
N THR A 589 21.22 -14.70 3.51
CA THR A 589 21.91 -15.58 2.54
C THR A 589 21.11 -16.81 2.17
N ALA A 590 20.27 -17.33 3.06
CA ALA A 590 19.37 -18.45 2.77
C ALA A 590 18.06 -17.95 2.15
N ARG A 591 17.27 -18.85 1.58
CA ARG A 591 16.01 -18.53 0.93
C ARG A 591 14.97 -19.62 1.22
N PHE A 592 13.74 -19.20 1.54
CA PHE A 592 12.62 -20.14 1.66
C PHE A 592 12.32 -20.82 0.34
N ASP A 593 11.66 -21.97 0.43
CA ASP A 593 11.20 -22.73 -0.72
C ASP A 593 10.22 -21.95 -1.61
N LEU A 594 9.96 -22.48 -2.79
CA LEU A 594 9.00 -21.93 -3.73
C LEU A 594 7.60 -21.86 -3.08
N GLN A 595 7.03 -20.64 -3.04
CA GLN A 595 5.71 -20.39 -2.50
C GLN A 595 4.68 -20.40 -3.62
N HIS A 596 3.55 -21.07 -3.44
CA HIS A 596 2.47 -21.06 -4.41
C HIS A 596 1.10 -21.31 -3.76
N SER A 597 0.06 -20.78 -4.37
CA SER A 597 -1.32 -20.98 -3.96
C SER A 597 -2.27 -20.90 -5.14
N LEU A 598 -3.40 -21.60 -5.05
CA LEU A 598 -4.54 -21.49 -5.96
C LEU A 598 -5.76 -21.11 -5.12
N ASP A 599 -6.38 -19.99 -5.47
CA ASP A 599 -7.61 -19.51 -4.87
C ASP A 599 -8.76 -19.67 -5.87
N PHE A 600 -9.96 -19.93 -5.36
CA PHE A 600 -11.16 -20.14 -6.15
C PHE A 600 -12.33 -19.40 -5.55
N ARG A 601 -13.11 -18.71 -6.38
CA ARG A 601 -14.31 -17.97 -5.96
C ARG A 601 -15.48 -18.24 -6.89
N VAL A 602 -16.68 -18.34 -6.30
CA VAL A 602 -17.96 -18.39 -7.02
C VAL A 602 -18.89 -17.38 -6.39
N ASP A 603 -19.49 -16.56 -7.23
CA ASP A 603 -20.49 -15.57 -6.83
C ASP A 603 -21.84 -15.94 -7.43
N ARG A 604 -22.90 -15.70 -6.66
CA ARG A 604 -24.29 -15.83 -7.13
C ARG A 604 -25.11 -14.61 -6.72
N ARG A 605 -25.81 -14.05 -7.72
CA ARG A 605 -26.75 -12.93 -7.57
C ARG A 605 -28.18 -13.44 -7.61
N TRP A 606 -29.00 -12.91 -6.73
CA TRP A 606 -30.42 -13.20 -6.59
C TRP A 606 -31.18 -11.88 -6.62
N ASP A 607 -31.91 -11.62 -7.68
CA ASP A 607 -32.65 -10.38 -7.84
C ASP A 607 -34.10 -10.57 -7.39
N PHE A 608 -34.55 -9.71 -6.48
CA PHE A 608 -35.89 -9.65 -5.95
C PHE A 608 -36.49 -8.28 -6.24
N ASP A 609 -37.80 -8.14 -6.03
CA ASP A 609 -38.45 -6.84 -6.21
C ASP A 609 -37.96 -5.85 -5.14
N GLY A 610 -37.25 -4.81 -5.57
CA GLY A 610 -36.71 -3.74 -4.73
C GLY A 610 -35.42 -4.03 -4.00
N TRP A 611 -34.85 -5.25 -4.05
CA TRP A 611 -33.56 -5.58 -3.43
C TRP A 611 -32.83 -6.74 -4.11
N THR A 612 -31.52 -6.80 -3.92
CA THR A 612 -30.67 -7.86 -4.47
C THR A 612 -29.89 -8.54 -3.34
N LEU A 613 -29.85 -9.87 -3.35
CA LEU A 613 -28.97 -10.68 -2.51
C LEU A 613 -27.77 -11.15 -3.35
N ILE A 614 -26.56 -10.93 -2.84
CA ILE A 614 -25.33 -11.46 -3.41
C ILE A 614 -24.74 -12.44 -2.41
N THR A 615 -24.41 -13.63 -2.86
CA THR A 615 -23.75 -14.67 -2.06
C THR A 615 -22.48 -15.10 -2.75
N TYR A 616 -21.43 -15.38 -1.99
CA TYR A 616 -20.20 -15.94 -2.55
C TYR A 616 -19.60 -17.04 -1.66
N LEU A 617 -18.89 -17.93 -2.31
CA LEU A 617 -17.96 -18.88 -1.70
C LEU A 617 -16.56 -18.57 -2.26
N ASP A 618 -15.61 -18.28 -1.38
CA ASP A 618 -14.20 -18.03 -1.71
C ASP A 618 -13.34 -19.01 -0.92
N ILE A 619 -12.46 -19.75 -1.60
CA ILE A 619 -11.55 -20.72 -0.98
C ILE A 619 -10.13 -20.32 -1.34
N GLN A 620 -9.39 -19.84 -0.36
CA GLN A 620 -7.97 -19.58 -0.53
C GLN A 620 -7.17 -20.86 -0.36
N ASN A 621 -6.10 -20.98 -1.16
CA ASN A 621 -5.15 -22.09 -1.11
C ASN A 621 -5.85 -23.47 -1.11
N ILE A 622 -6.66 -23.71 -2.14
CA ILE A 622 -7.58 -24.87 -2.25
C ILE A 622 -6.91 -26.23 -2.04
N TYR A 623 -5.63 -26.36 -2.34
CA TYR A 623 -4.87 -27.59 -2.15
C TYR A 623 -4.00 -27.61 -0.86
N ASN A 624 -4.22 -26.64 0.05
CA ASN A 624 -3.59 -26.59 1.38
C ASN A 624 -2.05 -26.61 1.37
N GLN A 625 -1.43 -25.88 0.44
CA GLN A 625 0.03 -25.74 0.39
C GLN A 625 0.56 -25.06 1.65
N LYS A 626 1.58 -25.63 2.27
CA LYS A 626 2.29 -25.03 3.39
C LYS A 626 3.44 -24.17 2.87
N ASN A 627 3.23 -22.86 2.86
CA ASN A 627 4.26 -21.89 2.47
C ASN A 627 4.92 -21.35 3.73
N VAL A 628 6.15 -21.78 4.02
CA VAL A 628 6.93 -21.24 5.15
C VAL A 628 7.27 -19.79 4.84
N SER A 629 6.86 -18.86 5.70
CA SER A 629 7.06 -17.41 5.52
C SER A 629 8.09 -16.80 6.46
N THR A 630 8.25 -17.38 7.65
CA THR A 630 9.24 -16.95 8.66
C THR A 630 9.75 -18.15 9.46
N ILE A 631 10.94 -18.00 10.01
CA ILE A 631 11.50 -18.94 11.00
C ILE A 631 11.80 -18.17 12.27
N ARG A 632 11.69 -18.83 13.39
CA ARG A 632 12.05 -18.32 14.70
C ARG A 632 12.70 -19.41 15.55
N TRP A 633 13.42 -19.05 16.60
CA TRP A 633 14.02 -20.03 17.50
C TRP A 633 13.10 -20.30 18.69
N ASP A 634 12.75 -21.54 18.92
CA ASP A 634 12.06 -21.94 20.16
C ASP A 634 13.09 -22.33 21.22
N TYR A 635 13.21 -21.49 22.25
CA TYR A 635 14.17 -21.70 23.36
C TYR A 635 13.77 -22.86 24.28
N ARG A 636 12.52 -23.32 24.25
CA ARG A 636 12.05 -24.46 25.07
C ARG A 636 12.49 -25.77 24.46
N THR A 637 12.37 -25.90 23.16
CA THR A 637 12.71 -27.11 22.42
C THR A 637 14.12 -27.08 21.84
N ASN A 638 14.80 -25.93 21.91
CA ASN A 638 16.10 -25.68 21.28
C ASN A 638 16.10 -26.07 19.80
N SER A 639 15.06 -25.66 19.07
CA SER A 639 14.90 -25.96 17.65
C SER A 639 14.31 -24.79 16.89
N ILE A 640 14.46 -24.85 15.56
CA ILE A 640 13.82 -23.90 14.66
C ILE A 640 12.32 -24.21 14.60
N ASP A 641 11.51 -23.19 14.81
CA ASP A 641 10.07 -23.20 14.62
C ASP A 641 9.74 -22.49 13.31
N GLU A 642 9.08 -23.19 12.39
CA GLU A 642 8.71 -22.70 11.06
C GLU A 642 7.27 -22.19 11.06
N ASN A 643 7.09 -20.90 10.81
CA ASN A 643 5.78 -20.33 10.62
C ASN A 643 5.36 -20.42 9.15
N SER A 644 4.36 -21.23 8.90
CA SER A 644 3.71 -21.31 7.58
C SER A 644 2.56 -20.31 7.48
N GLU A 645 2.32 -19.86 6.26
CA GLU A 645 1.11 -19.10 5.95
C GLU A 645 -0.15 -19.95 6.21
N ILE A 646 -1.29 -19.28 6.34
CA ILE A 646 -2.58 -19.95 6.51
C ILE A 646 -2.78 -20.91 5.34
N GLY A 647 -3.09 -22.16 5.64
CA GLY A 647 -3.39 -23.20 4.65
C GLY A 647 -4.70 -22.93 3.91
N ILE A 648 -5.53 -23.97 3.75
CA ILE A 648 -6.85 -23.78 3.16
C ILE A 648 -7.73 -22.90 4.06
N LEU A 649 -8.30 -21.84 3.47
CA LEU A 649 -9.20 -20.92 4.18
C LEU A 649 -10.47 -20.70 3.35
N PRO A 650 -11.56 -21.45 3.64
CA PRO A 650 -12.85 -21.19 3.04
C PRO A 650 -13.51 -19.97 3.69
N SER A 651 -14.16 -19.15 2.88
CA SER A 651 -14.92 -18.00 3.32
C SER A 651 -16.24 -17.89 2.56
N ILE A 652 -17.29 -17.51 3.26
CA ILE A 652 -18.63 -17.27 2.72
C ILE A 652 -19.01 -15.83 3.02
N GLY A 653 -19.58 -15.17 2.03
CA GLY A 653 -20.14 -13.83 2.23
C GLY A 653 -21.54 -13.71 1.69
N ILE A 654 -22.30 -12.84 2.35
CA ILE A 654 -23.68 -12.51 2.02
C ILE A 654 -23.79 -10.98 2.07
N SER A 655 -24.34 -10.39 1.01
CA SER A 655 -24.69 -8.97 1.02
C SER A 655 -26.08 -8.74 0.46
N VAL A 656 -26.79 -7.79 1.05
CA VAL A 656 -28.13 -7.35 0.67
C VAL A 656 -28.06 -5.90 0.25
N GLU A 657 -28.47 -5.59 -0.96
CA GLU A 657 -28.51 -4.24 -1.54
C GLU A 657 -29.97 -3.82 -1.80
N PHE A 658 -30.35 -2.56 -1.44
CA PHE A 658 -31.69 -2.00 -1.61
C PHE A 658 -31.71 -0.55 -2.07
#